data_022eb13a46036ec53b97214250bdf3f9
#
_entry.id   022eb13a46036ec53b97214250bdf3f9
#
_cell.length_a   1.000
_cell.length_b   1.000
_cell.length_c   1.000
_cell.angle_alpha   90.00
_cell.angle_beta   90.00
_cell.angle_gamma   90.00
#
_symmetry.space_group_name_H-M   'P 1'
#
loop_
_entity.id
_entity.type
_entity.pdbx_description
1 polymer ?
#
loop_
_entity_poly.entity_id
_entity_poly.type
_entity_poly.pdbx_seq_one_letter_code
_entity_poly.pdbx_strand_id
1 'polypeptide(L)'
;MQLPQLHRYATRPGLFFTEDGGADVVARSETAEQLWFCVLESLDVPSAFYNDAVRIHDDADSAEFIQAMQQHRICTRVVRGLRMRETLFRMDGPNYGLWYLHLPKAWNGMHYGYRAQGAWDPKHGLRFNPYKFLIDPYAKGVEGRMRLDPAAFAYECEIDAEGHVKGSAWGAMNRLDSLGKVPMSIAIDDRDVTKHDADPSHPHVPWSKTVIYELHVKGFTANAPWLPEELRGTYAGLAHPATLSYLQGLGVTSIELLPIMAKQPEVFLQEHGRPNYWGYSTLSFFAPEPSYATRTAQEQGADAVRDEVIMMVRALHEAGFEVIMDVVFNHTCEGGNAGPSVCWRGLDNLSFYRRQQQNAGELEDTTGCGNTIDFTYTHNITFAVDALSYWAKRIGIDGFRFDLAVSLARLNGAFTPYHPFLYALRSDPMLGNLKLIMEPWDLGNQGWRTGQFLSPFAEWNDRFRDTARRFWVTEVDHGDNEGVGMQEMATRLCGSADLFATDPGRGATSSINFITAHDGFTLADLTQYAHKHNEANGEHNNDGANINYCANFGEEGPTDDRRVQMIRERTRMNMLGTLLLSLGTPMMLAGDEFNNSQYGNNNAYCQDNDITWLNWDWLVSDKKTPEFHRMEAISKLIAVRKSLDIYHHEDFFTRLSQLGLLKPSSRVQWLLPDGTTPMERDWFDTSIRSFTMRLLASDELDVVIVVNGDGEPRQFHMPPDARWHLLWSSAETTCERPQQGAVTEHFTPEPELSFWASLLPKEQDHLHGNIYAQLRADEPAHAPRHAALTAASAPSAVESTTAQQIGADAGFVDSWIMPPLPRVHNAIVAHVAKSARPFTRVRARDEMLLLEEPVPRAAAGATDAHIWTFPALSISILMQDAKDGPLQ
;
A
#
# COMPACT_ATOMS: atom_id res chain seq x y z
N MET A 1 -5.90 42.27 -33.24
CA MET A 1 -6.19 41.23 -32.29
C MET A 1 -5.10 41.28 -31.23
N GLN A 2 -5.31 41.92 -30.10
CA GLN A 2 -4.38 41.82 -28.98
C GLN A 2 -4.50 40.41 -28.44
N LEU A 3 -3.39 39.66 -28.47
CA LEU A 3 -3.29 38.41 -27.73
C LEU A 3 -3.62 38.72 -26.25
N PRO A 4 -4.48 37.92 -25.58
CA PRO A 4 -4.67 38.06 -24.15
C PRO A 4 -3.28 38.03 -23.50
N GLN A 5 -3.03 38.92 -22.55
CA GLN A 5 -1.81 38.83 -21.74
C GLN A 5 -1.86 37.45 -21.06
N LEU A 6 -1.10 36.50 -21.59
CA LEU A 6 -0.84 35.23 -20.94
C LEU A 6 -0.20 35.56 -19.59
N HIS A 7 -0.99 35.49 -18.56
CA HIS A 7 -0.47 35.57 -17.21
C HIS A 7 0.62 34.53 -17.04
N ARG A 8 1.77 34.88 -16.48
CA ARG A 8 3.01 34.09 -16.39
C ARG A 8 2.87 32.75 -15.66
N TYR A 9 1.68 32.35 -15.23
CA TYR A 9 1.37 31.17 -14.44
C TYR A 9 0.59 30.09 -15.19
N ALA A 10 0.17 30.33 -16.43
CA ALA A 10 -0.75 29.45 -17.15
C ALA A 10 -0.05 28.35 -17.97
N THR A 11 0.94 27.66 -17.39
CA THR A 11 1.59 26.52 -18.05
C THR A 11 1.24 25.18 -17.42
N ARG A 12 0.61 25.18 -16.23
CA ARG A 12 0.19 23.97 -15.53
C ARG A 12 -1.34 23.85 -15.55
N PRO A 13 -1.89 22.65 -15.84
CA PRO A 13 -3.31 22.40 -15.72
C PRO A 13 -3.82 22.54 -14.28
N GLY A 14 -5.11 22.80 -14.13
CA GLY A 14 -5.80 22.96 -12.86
C GLY A 14 -6.62 24.24 -12.77
N LEU A 15 -7.25 24.47 -11.62
CA LEU A 15 -8.02 25.66 -11.29
C LEU A 15 -7.25 26.49 -10.24
N PHE A 16 -7.02 27.76 -10.54
CA PHE A 16 -6.23 28.69 -9.72
C PHE A 16 -7.05 29.94 -9.39
N PHE A 17 -7.42 30.13 -8.14
CA PHE A 17 -8.13 31.33 -7.70
C PHE A 17 -7.28 32.59 -7.89
N THR A 18 -7.93 33.66 -8.35
CA THR A 18 -7.28 34.96 -8.64
C THR A 18 -7.70 36.02 -7.63
N GLU A 19 -6.92 37.12 -7.52
CA GLU A 19 -7.17 38.22 -6.57
C GLU A 19 -8.44 39.01 -6.88
N ASP A 20 -8.91 38.99 -8.13
CA ASP A 20 -10.13 39.67 -8.57
C ASP A 20 -11.42 38.92 -8.21
N GLY A 21 -11.31 37.79 -7.50
CA GLY A 21 -12.44 36.94 -7.10
C GLY A 21 -12.90 35.95 -8.16
N GLY A 22 -12.09 35.76 -9.18
CA GLY A 22 -12.27 34.77 -10.23
C GLY A 22 -11.34 33.56 -10.08
N ALA A 23 -11.17 32.83 -11.18
CA ALA A 23 -10.17 31.76 -11.29
C ALA A 23 -9.63 31.63 -12.72
N ASP A 24 -8.35 31.34 -12.84
CA ASP A 24 -7.75 30.89 -14.09
C ASP A 24 -7.85 29.37 -14.16
N VAL A 25 -8.44 28.86 -15.22
CA VAL A 25 -8.64 27.44 -15.47
C VAL A 25 -7.81 27.01 -16.65
N VAL A 26 -6.99 25.98 -16.48
CA VAL A 26 -6.17 25.40 -17.52
C VAL A 26 -6.47 23.90 -17.60
N ALA A 27 -6.87 23.43 -18.77
CA ALA A 27 -7.08 22.03 -19.04
C ALA A 27 -6.17 21.54 -20.16
N ARG A 28 -5.94 20.21 -20.21
CA ARG A 28 -5.14 19.60 -21.25
C ARG A 28 -5.96 18.65 -22.10
N SER A 29 -5.89 18.84 -23.42
CA SER A 29 -6.33 17.91 -24.43
C SER A 29 -5.65 18.28 -25.75
N GLU A 30 -4.92 17.35 -26.35
CA GLU A 30 -4.18 17.58 -27.59
C GLU A 30 -5.06 17.42 -28.82
N THR A 31 -6.10 16.58 -28.72
CA THR A 31 -6.90 16.15 -29.87
C THR A 31 -8.36 16.57 -29.82
N ALA A 32 -8.81 17.25 -28.75
CA ALA A 32 -10.15 17.83 -28.71
C ALA A 32 -10.29 18.98 -29.73
N GLU A 33 -11.46 19.08 -30.34
CA GLU A 33 -11.83 20.18 -31.23
C GLU A 33 -12.42 21.35 -30.44
N GLN A 34 -13.13 21.07 -29.33
CA GLN A 34 -13.69 22.07 -28.44
C GLN A 34 -13.71 21.51 -26.99
N LEU A 35 -13.46 22.39 -26.02
CA LEU A 35 -13.53 22.09 -24.60
C LEU A 35 -14.36 23.13 -23.87
N TRP A 36 -15.23 22.70 -22.97
CA TRP A 36 -16.06 23.55 -22.12
C TRP A 36 -15.75 23.27 -20.67
N PHE A 37 -15.61 24.35 -19.91
CA PHE A 37 -15.61 24.33 -18.45
C PHE A 37 -17.05 24.49 -17.96
N CYS A 38 -17.50 23.62 -17.08
CA CYS A 38 -18.89 23.57 -16.58
C CYS A 38 -18.89 23.94 -15.10
N VAL A 39 -19.65 25.00 -14.73
CA VAL A 39 -19.92 25.35 -13.33
C VAL A 39 -21.32 24.89 -12.99
N LEU A 40 -21.44 24.25 -11.83
CA LEU A 40 -22.70 23.76 -11.30
C LEU A 40 -23.14 24.58 -10.08
N GLU A 41 -24.32 25.20 -10.15
CA GLU A 41 -24.91 26.01 -9.10
C GLU A 41 -26.25 25.44 -8.63
N SER A 42 -26.51 25.43 -7.33
CA SER A 42 -27.84 25.08 -6.79
C SER A 42 -28.91 26.04 -7.32
N LEU A 43 -30.10 25.52 -7.63
CA LEU A 43 -31.25 26.36 -8.00
C LEU A 43 -31.76 27.21 -6.82
N ASP A 44 -31.37 26.90 -5.61
CA ASP A 44 -31.80 27.60 -4.39
C ASP A 44 -31.05 28.92 -4.17
N VAL A 45 -30.00 29.19 -5.00
CA VAL A 45 -29.23 30.44 -4.96
C VAL A 45 -29.33 31.19 -6.29
N PRO A 46 -29.25 32.54 -6.29
CA PRO A 46 -29.13 33.32 -7.52
C PRO A 46 -27.87 32.91 -8.29
N SER A 47 -27.98 32.75 -9.62
CA SER A 47 -26.81 32.44 -10.45
C SER A 47 -25.79 33.55 -10.48
N ALA A 48 -24.52 33.17 -10.29
CA ALA A 48 -23.38 34.07 -10.46
C ALA A 48 -23.21 34.55 -11.94
N PHE A 49 -23.76 33.84 -12.91
CA PHE A 49 -23.51 34.00 -14.34
C PHE A 49 -24.79 34.30 -15.17
N TYR A 50 -25.90 34.62 -14.52
CA TYR A 50 -27.23 34.72 -15.17
C TYR A 50 -27.27 35.71 -16.34
N ASN A 51 -26.59 36.84 -16.22
CA ASN A 51 -26.63 37.93 -17.21
C ASN A 51 -25.71 37.71 -18.41
N ASP A 52 -24.76 36.75 -18.30
CA ASP A 52 -23.71 36.55 -19.29
C ASP A 52 -23.94 35.32 -20.17
N ALA A 53 -24.94 34.50 -19.82
CA ALA A 53 -25.18 33.20 -20.45
C ALA A 53 -26.47 33.19 -21.30
N VAL A 54 -26.40 32.56 -22.47
CA VAL A 54 -27.59 32.22 -23.25
C VAL A 54 -28.31 31.06 -22.61
N ARG A 55 -29.61 31.21 -22.35
CA ARG A 55 -30.44 30.15 -21.76
C ARG A 55 -30.86 29.13 -22.80
N ILE A 56 -30.56 27.89 -22.51
CA ILE A 56 -31.09 26.72 -23.23
C ILE A 56 -32.46 26.38 -22.66
N HIS A 57 -33.44 26.07 -23.49
CA HIS A 57 -34.77 25.69 -23.05
C HIS A 57 -34.69 24.46 -22.12
N ASP A 58 -35.46 24.48 -21.05
CA ASP A 58 -35.50 23.40 -20.03
C ASP A 58 -35.91 22.04 -20.62
N ASP A 59 -36.63 22.04 -21.74
CA ASP A 59 -37.09 20.84 -22.44
C ASP A 59 -36.24 20.52 -23.70
N ALA A 60 -35.10 21.24 -23.88
CA ALA A 60 -34.17 21.01 -24.98
C ALA A 60 -33.70 19.56 -24.98
N ASP A 61 -33.84 18.91 -26.12
CA ASP A 61 -33.25 17.58 -26.32
C ASP A 61 -31.71 17.65 -26.38
N SER A 62 -31.10 16.47 -26.39
CA SER A 62 -29.64 16.35 -26.44
C SER A 62 -29.02 17.04 -27.67
N ALA A 63 -29.74 17.13 -28.81
CA ALA A 63 -29.23 17.78 -30.02
C ALA A 63 -29.27 19.30 -29.89
N GLU A 64 -30.35 19.88 -29.36
CA GLU A 64 -30.45 21.32 -29.06
C GLU A 64 -29.39 21.79 -28.07
N PHE A 65 -29.11 20.96 -27.05
CA PHE A 65 -28.07 21.22 -26.08
C PHE A 65 -26.68 21.32 -26.74
N ILE A 66 -26.31 20.35 -27.58
CA ILE A 66 -25.04 20.39 -28.32
C ILE A 66 -24.97 21.56 -29.28
N GLN A 67 -26.06 21.86 -30.00
CA GLN A 67 -26.13 23.00 -30.90
C GLN A 67 -25.89 24.32 -30.15
N ALA A 68 -26.49 24.50 -28.97
CA ALA A 68 -26.30 25.69 -28.15
C ALA A 68 -24.84 25.84 -27.71
N MET A 69 -24.23 24.74 -27.24
CA MET A 69 -22.79 24.73 -26.87
C MET A 69 -21.90 25.18 -28.04
N GLN A 70 -22.18 24.70 -29.25
CA GLN A 70 -21.39 25.03 -30.44
C GLN A 70 -21.56 26.48 -30.88
N GLN A 71 -22.75 27.07 -30.74
CA GLN A 71 -23.08 28.41 -31.18
C GLN A 71 -22.69 29.52 -30.23
N HIS A 72 -22.61 29.23 -28.92
CA HIS A 72 -22.42 30.24 -27.89
C HIS A 72 -21.15 30.03 -27.09
N ARG A 73 -20.51 31.11 -26.62
CA ARG A 73 -19.34 31.06 -25.74
C ARG A 73 -19.72 30.74 -24.32
N ILE A 74 -20.90 31.19 -23.89
CA ILE A 74 -21.44 30.93 -22.56
C ILE A 74 -22.90 30.55 -22.71
N CYS A 75 -23.30 29.39 -22.21
CA CYS A 75 -24.68 28.98 -22.20
C CYS A 75 -25.02 28.31 -20.84
N THR A 76 -26.31 28.33 -20.48
CA THR A 76 -26.77 27.79 -19.21
C THR A 76 -28.04 26.98 -19.41
N ARG A 77 -28.18 25.89 -18.64
CA ARG A 77 -29.38 25.06 -18.58
C ARG A 77 -29.71 24.65 -17.15
N VAL A 78 -30.95 24.27 -16.94
CA VAL A 78 -31.40 23.70 -15.67
C VAL A 78 -31.37 22.17 -15.75
N VAL A 79 -30.68 21.53 -14.80
CA VAL A 79 -30.66 20.06 -14.65
C VAL A 79 -31.62 19.70 -13.53
N ARG A 80 -32.92 19.51 -13.89
CA ARG A 80 -34.02 19.37 -12.92
C ARG A 80 -33.82 18.21 -11.93
N GLY A 81 -33.32 17.07 -12.38
CA GLY A 81 -33.08 15.88 -11.55
C GLY A 81 -32.06 16.11 -10.43
N LEU A 82 -31.15 17.06 -10.58
CA LEU A 82 -30.16 17.44 -9.58
C LEU A 82 -30.53 18.74 -8.83
N ARG A 83 -31.59 19.46 -9.23
CA ARG A 83 -31.92 20.82 -8.74
C ARG A 83 -30.74 21.79 -8.91
N MET A 84 -29.96 21.61 -10.00
CA MET A 84 -28.77 22.42 -10.31
C MET A 84 -28.93 23.13 -11.62
N ARG A 85 -28.17 24.21 -11.77
CA ARG A 85 -27.93 24.92 -13.02
C ARG A 85 -26.52 24.58 -13.48
N GLU A 86 -26.38 24.15 -14.73
CA GLU A 86 -25.09 23.97 -15.38
C GLU A 86 -24.83 25.19 -16.29
N THR A 87 -23.75 25.93 -16.04
CA THR A 87 -23.26 27.00 -16.88
C THR A 87 -21.98 26.57 -17.55
N LEU A 88 -21.97 26.60 -18.88
CA LEU A 88 -20.87 26.13 -19.72
C LEU A 88 -20.11 27.31 -20.33
N PHE A 89 -18.83 27.30 -20.14
CA PHE A 89 -17.89 28.30 -20.66
C PHE A 89 -16.98 27.65 -21.70
N ARG A 90 -17.02 28.15 -22.93
CA ARG A 90 -16.12 27.65 -23.99
C ARG A 90 -14.70 28.12 -23.70
N MET A 91 -13.78 27.17 -23.57
CA MET A 91 -12.36 27.46 -23.37
C MET A 91 -11.67 27.91 -24.67
N ASP A 92 -10.62 28.70 -24.53
CA ASP A 92 -9.78 29.12 -25.65
C ASP A 92 -8.58 28.18 -25.78
N GLY A 93 -8.39 27.62 -26.99
CA GLY A 93 -7.36 26.61 -27.25
C GLY A 93 -7.62 25.80 -28.52
N PRO A 94 -6.86 24.71 -28.79
CA PRO A 94 -5.65 24.35 -28.01
C PRO A 94 -4.45 25.23 -28.40
N ASN A 95 -3.60 25.50 -27.40
CA ASN A 95 -2.27 26.06 -27.62
C ASN A 95 -1.25 25.08 -27.01
N TYR A 96 -0.54 24.35 -27.86
CA TYR A 96 0.30 23.22 -27.44
C TYR A 96 -0.43 22.20 -26.55
N GLY A 97 -1.69 21.89 -26.87
CA GLY A 97 -2.54 20.96 -26.13
C GLY A 97 -3.18 21.55 -24.86
N LEU A 98 -2.92 22.83 -24.53
CA LEU A 98 -3.52 23.51 -23.39
C LEU A 98 -4.71 24.38 -23.81
N TRP A 99 -5.73 24.35 -22.97
CA TRP A 99 -6.96 25.12 -23.09
C TRP A 99 -7.09 26.05 -21.89
N TYR A 100 -7.53 27.29 -22.10
CA TYR A 100 -7.52 28.35 -21.12
C TYR A 100 -8.90 28.98 -20.98
N LEU A 101 -9.23 29.35 -19.74
CA LEU A 101 -10.39 30.14 -19.39
C LEU A 101 -10.06 31.00 -18.18
N HIS A 102 -10.36 32.31 -18.24
CA HIS A 102 -10.51 33.11 -17.05
C HIS A 102 -11.99 33.12 -16.66
N LEU A 103 -12.30 32.57 -15.50
CA LEU A 103 -13.62 32.56 -14.90
C LEU A 103 -13.79 33.83 -14.07
N PRO A 104 -14.78 34.70 -14.35
CA PRO A 104 -14.87 36.00 -13.69
C PRO A 104 -15.30 35.96 -12.23
N LYS A 105 -15.82 34.80 -11.79
CA LYS A 105 -16.22 34.52 -10.41
C LYS A 105 -15.96 33.06 -10.07
N ALA A 106 -15.30 32.81 -8.93
CA ALA A 106 -15.09 31.49 -8.38
C ALA A 106 -15.18 31.55 -6.85
N TRP A 107 -15.52 30.44 -6.25
CA TRP A 107 -15.61 30.33 -4.78
C TRP A 107 -15.16 28.96 -4.31
N ASN A 108 -14.66 28.90 -3.10
CA ASN A 108 -14.32 27.65 -2.44
C ASN A 108 -15.55 26.74 -2.32
N GLY A 109 -15.43 25.46 -2.66
CA GLY A 109 -16.56 24.53 -2.70
C GLY A 109 -17.40 24.60 -3.97
N MET A 110 -16.98 25.34 -5.01
CA MET A 110 -17.65 25.39 -6.32
C MET A 110 -17.58 24.03 -7.00
N HIS A 111 -18.74 23.49 -7.41
CA HIS A 111 -18.82 22.28 -8.21
C HIS A 111 -18.54 22.58 -9.68
N TYR A 112 -17.68 21.77 -10.28
CA TYR A 112 -17.28 21.98 -11.68
C TYR A 112 -16.86 20.70 -12.38
N GLY A 113 -16.66 20.79 -13.67
CA GLY A 113 -16.09 19.74 -14.52
C GLY A 113 -15.92 20.21 -15.96
N TYR A 114 -15.77 19.24 -16.87
CA TYR A 114 -15.54 19.53 -18.27
C TYR A 114 -16.52 18.78 -19.18
N ARG A 115 -16.70 19.31 -20.40
CA ARG A 115 -17.24 18.58 -21.54
C ARG A 115 -16.32 18.76 -22.72
N ALA A 116 -16.06 17.69 -23.47
CA ALA A 116 -15.14 17.70 -24.59
C ALA A 116 -15.82 17.23 -25.87
N GLN A 117 -15.56 17.93 -26.98
CA GLN A 117 -15.99 17.53 -28.31
C GLN A 117 -14.77 17.28 -29.20
N GLY A 118 -14.88 16.28 -30.06
CA GLY A 118 -13.93 15.86 -31.05
C GLY A 118 -14.46 14.66 -31.81
N ALA A 119 -13.59 13.99 -32.54
CA ALA A 119 -13.98 12.80 -33.30
C ALA A 119 -14.41 11.63 -32.39
N TRP A 120 -15.47 10.94 -32.83
CA TRP A 120 -15.87 9.65 -32.32
C TRP A 120 -15.46 8.55 -33.28
N ASP A 121 -14.29 7.98 -33.10
CA ASP A 121 -13.74 6.85 -33.83
C ASP A 121 -12.99 5.91 -32.88
N PRO A 122 -13.72 5.10 -32.10
CA PRO A 122 -13.13 4.22 -31.10
C PRO A 122 -12.07 3.27 -31.65
N LYS A 123 -12.21 2.84 -32.92
CA LYS A 123 -11.24 1.94 -33.58
C LYS A 123 -9.87 2.56 -33.76
N HIS A 124 -9.79 3.88 -33.74
CA HIS A 124 -8.52 4.64 -33.77
C HIS A 124 -8.23 5.32 -32.43
N GLY A 125 -8.98 4.97 -31.38
CA GLY A 125 -8.78 5.48 -30.02
C GLY A 125 -9.39 6.87 -29.76
N LEU A 126 -10.14 7.44 -30.69
CA LEU A 126 -10.83 8.72 -30.54
C LEU A 126 -12.21 8.50 -29.90
N ARG A 127 -12.38 9.00 -28.67
CA ARG A 127 -13.55 8.69 -27.83
C ARG A 127 -14.24 9.94 -27.26
N PHE A 128 -14.16 11.08 -27.94
CA PHE A 128 -14.81 12.29 -27.49
C PHE A 128 -16.33 12.18 -27.55
N ASN A 129 -16.97 12.58 -26.45
CA ASN A 129 -18.43 12.57 -26.35
C ASN A 129 -18.90 13.77 -25.50
N PRO A 130 -19.48 14.84 -26.11
CA PRO A 130 -19.90 16.04 -25.39
C PRO A 130 -21.07 15.82 -24.41
N TYR A 131 -21.74 14.68 -24.47
CA TYR A 131 -22.77 14.28 -23.50
C TYR A 131 -22.17 13.78 -22.18
N LYS A 132 -20.83 13.58 -22.10
CA LYS A 132 -20.18 13.13 -20.88
C LYS A 132 -19.69 14.32 -20.08
N PHE A 133 -20.13 14.39 -18.83
CA PHE A 133 -19.58 15.26 -17.82
C PHE A 133 -18.31 14.60 -17.24
N LEU A 134 -17.20 15.31 -17.25
CA LEU A 134 -15.88 14.78 -16.91
C LEU A 134 -15.32 15.55 -15.72
N ILE A 135 -14.75 14.85 -14.75
CA ILE A 135 -14.03 15.50 -13.67
C ILE A 135 -12.69 16.07 -14.16
N ASP A 136 -12.17 17.04 -13.42
CA ASP A 136 -10.84 17.59 -13.66
C ASP A 136 -9.76 16.60 -13.15
N PRO A 137 -8.79 16.19 -13.97
CA PRO A 137 -7.65 15.41 -13.50
C PRO A 137 -6.91 16.04 -12.32
N TYR A 138 -6.91 17.38 -12.22
CA TYR A 138 -6.27 18.15 -11.15
C TYR A 138 -7.22 18.56 -10.02
N ALA A 139 -8.41 17.96 -9.93
CA ALA A 139 -9.36 18.26 -8.86
C ALA A 139 -8.80 17.86 -7.49
N LYS A 140 -8.75 18.83 -6.56
CA LYS A 140 -8.30 18.63 -5.17
C LYS A 140 -9.42 18.16 -4.24
N GLY A 141 -10.66 18.18 -4.72
CA GLY A 141 -11.83 17.65 -4.07
C GLY A 141 -12.79 17.05 -5.07
N VAL A 142 -13.47 16.00 -4.67
CA VAL A 142 -14.50 15.32 -5.47
C VAL A 142 -15.74 15.06 -4.61
N GLU A 143 -16.91 15.11 -5.23
CA GLU A 143 -18.19 14.79 -4.60
C GLU A 143 -18.98 13.83 -5.47
N GLY A 144 -19.66 12.88 -4.82
CA GLY A 144 -20.45 11.85 -5.47
C GLY A 144 -19.64 10.62 -5.86
N ARG A 145 -20.34 9.65 -6.40
CA ARG A 145 -19.78 8.39 -6.91
C ARG A 145 -20.41 8.06 -8.25
N MET A 146 -19.65 7.45 -9.13
CA MET A 146 -20.23 6.89 -10.35
C MET A 146 -21.20 5.77 -9.96
N ARG A 147 -22.40 5.85 -10.50
CA ARG A 147 -23.37 4.75 -10.43
C ARG A 147 -23.29 3.96 -11.73
N LEU A 148 -23.50 2.66 -11.64
CA LEU A 148 -23.62 1.82 -12.81
C LEU A 148 -24.90 2.21 -13.56
N ASP A 149 -24.73 3.03 -14.60
CA ASP A 149 -25.79 3.63 -15.40
C ASP A 149 -25.29 3.73 -16.85
N PRO A 150 -26.09 3.39 -17.87
CA PRO A 150 -25.66 3.51 -19.27
C PRO A 150 -25.11 4.88 -19.63
N ALA A 151 -25.57 5.96 -18.97
CA ALA A 151 -25.08 7.30 -19.23
C ALA A 151 -23.60 7.52 -18.87
N ALA A 152 -23.00 6.72 -18.00
CA ALA A 152 -21.59 6.82 -17.64
C ALA A 152 -20.66 6.35 -18.78
N PHE A 153 -21.16 5.61 -19.75
CA PHE A 153 -20.38 5.05 -20.86
C PHE A 153 -20.52 5.94 -22.10
N ALA A 154 -19.40 6.19 -22.79
CA ALA A 154 -19.39 7.02 -24.00
C ALA A 154 -19.96 6.31 -25.24
N TYR A 155 -20.03 4.99 -25.25
CA TYR A 155 -20.66 4.15 -26.28
C TYR A 155 -22.06 3.71 -25.85
N GLU A 156 -22.93 3.42 -26.82
CA GLU A 156 -24.28 2.93 -26.55
C GLU A 156 -24.23 1.56 -25.84
N CYS A 157 -24.82 1.49 -24.69
CA CYS A 157 -24.97 0.27 -23.88
C CYS A 157 -26.26 0.29 -23.07
N GLU A 158 -26.64 -0.86 -22.55
CA GLU A 158 -27.73 -1.06 -21.61
C GLU A 158 -27.22 -1.88 -20.41
N ILE A 159 -27.96 -1.86 -19.32
CA ILE A 159 -27.71 -2.71 -18.16
C ILE A 159 -28.84 -3.75 -18.15
N ASP A 160 -28.49 -5.03 -18.17
CA ASP A 160 -29.47 -6.12 -18.17
C ASP A 160 -30.13 -6.27 -16.79
N ALA A 161 -31.06 -7.21 -16.70
CA ALA A 161 -31.80 -7.45 -15.46
C ALA A 161 -30.94 -8.03 -14.34
N GLU A 162 -29.85 -8.61 -14.68
CA GLU A 162 -28.81 -9.16 -13.79
C GLU A 162 -27.81 -8.10 -13.33
N GLY A 163 -27.84 -6.89 -13.89
CA GLY A 163 -26.96 -5.77 -13.52
C GLY A 163 -25.70 -5.65 -14.38
N HIS A 164 -25.55 -6.44 -15.45
CA HIS A 164 -24.35 -6.40 -16.29
C HIS A 164 -24.47 -5.39 -17.44
N VAL A 165 -23.35 -4.75 -17.76
CA VAL A 165 -23.26 -3.82 -18.89
C VAL A 165 -23.22 -4.60 -20.21
N LYS A 166 -24.17 -4.34 -21.11
CA LYS A 166 -24.26 -4.92 -22.45
C LYS A 166 -24.08 -3.82 -23.50
N GLY A 167 -23.10 -3.96 -24.35
CA GLY A 167 -22.80 -2.99 -25.41
C GLY A 167 -21.45 -3.28 -26.02
N SER A 168 -21.15 -2.55 -27.10
CA SER A 168 -19.84 -2.64 -27.76
C SER A 168 -19.07 -1.35 -27.59
N ALA A 169 -17.90 -1.43 -27.00
CA ALA A 169 -16.97 -0.30 -26.88
C ALA A 169 -16.60 0.35 -28.24
N TRP A 170 -16.89 -0.35 -29.34
CA TRP A 170 -16.67 0.06 -30.72
C TRP A 170 -17.95 0.56 -31.41
N GLY A 171 -19.06 0.62 -30.66
CA GLY A 171 -20.39 0.97 -31.13
C GLY A 171 -20.59 2.46 -31.36
N ALA A 172 -21.87 2.84 -31.54
CA ALA A 172 -22.27 4.23 -31.69
C ALA A 172 -22.01 5.05 -30.42
N MET A 173 -21.90 6.37 -30.60
CA MET A 173 -21.76 7.32 -29.48
C MET A 173 -23.04 7.36 -28.66
N ASN A 174 -22.95 7.18 -27.37
CA ASN A 174 -24.06 7.26 -26.43
C ASN A 174 -24.46 8.72 -26.18
N ARG A 175 -25.73 9.07 -26.45
CA ARG A 175 -26.26 10.42 -26.30
C ARG A 175 -26.91 10.71 -24.94
N LEU A 176 -26.87 9.78 -24.00
CA LEU A 176 -27.34 10.02 -22.64
C LEU A 176 -26.37 10.94 -21.90
N ASP A 177 -26.91 11.92 -21.19
CA ASP A 177 -26.10 12.84 -20.38
C ASP A 177 -25.66 12.14 -19.07
N SER A 178 -24.35 12.20 -18.78
CA SER A 178 -23.80 11.57 -17.59
C SER A 178 -23.85 12.45 -16.33
N LEU A 179 -24.19 13.74 -16.43
CA LEU A 179 -24.28 14.62 -15.27
C LEU A 179 -25.29 14.11 -14.25
N GLY A 180 -24.83 13.94 -12.99
CA GLY A 180 -25.60 13.33 -11.90
C GLY A 180 -25.51 11.80 -11.80
N LYS A 181 -24.76 11.17 -12.72
CA LYS A 181 -24.45 9.73 -12.71
C LYS A 181 -22.95 9.47 -12.46
N VAL A 182 -22.16 10.51 -12.57
CA VAL A 182 -20.71 10.51 -12.35
C VAL A 182 -20.36 11.54 -11.27
N PRO A 183 -19.16 11.43 -10.62
CA PRO A 183 -18.69 12.42 -9.65
C PRO A 183 -18.52 13.82 -10.25
N MET A 184 -18.42 14.81 -9.37
CA MET A 184 -18.16 16.20 -9.70
C MET A 184 -16.85 16.64 -9.04
N SER A 185 -16.09 17.51 -9.70
CA SER A 185 -14.93 18.17 -9.13
C SER A 185 -15.36 19.30 -8.20
N ILE A 186 -14.63 19.49 -7.11
CA ILE A 186 -14.84 20.58 -6.16
C ILE A 186 -13.61 21.49 -6.18
N ALA A 187 -13.84 22.79 -6.40
CA ALA A 187 -12.79 23.79 -6.36
C ALA A 187 -12.39 24.07 -4.90
N ILE A 188 -11.10 23.91 -4.60
CA ILE A 188 -10.54 24.19 -3.27
C ILE A 188 -9.58 25.37 -3.37
N ASP A 189 -9.79 26.39 -2.54
CA ASP A 189 -8.92 27.57 -2.48
C ASP A 189 -7.71 27.30 -1.56
N ASP A 190 -6.54 27.13 -2.18
CA ASP A 190 -5.27 26.87 -1.50
C ASP A 190 -4.41 28.12 -1.30
N ARG A 191 -4.93 29.33 -1.52
CA ARG A 191 -4.13 30.57 -1.44
C ARG A 191 -3.72 30.91 0.00
N ASP A 192 -4.46 30.45 0.99
CA ASP A 192 -4.07 30.63 2.39
C ASP A 192 -2.98 29.64 2.79
N VAL A 193 -1.75 30.02 2.44
CA VAL A 193 -0.52 29.24 2.63
C VAL A 193 -0.16 29.12 4.11
N THR A 194 -0.59 30.07 4.94
CA THR A 194 -0.13 30.22 6.33
C THR A 194 -0.65 29.13 7.27
N LYS A 195 -1.75 28.47 6.92
CA LYS A 195 -2.35 27.42 7.75
C LYS A 195 -1.63 26.08 7.67
N HIS A 196 -0.87 25.82 6.60
CA HIS A 196 -0.43 24.46 6.27
C HIS A 196 1.07 24.29 5.90
N ASP A 197 1.83 25.37 5.73
CA ASP A 197 3.18 25.33 5.11
C ASP A 197 4.37 25.04 6.04
N ALA A 198 4.18 24.86 7.32
CA ALA A 198 5.30 24.48 8.19
C ALA A 198 4.79 23.54 9.27
N ASP A 199 4.92 22.26 9.00
CA ASP A 199 4.87 21.27 10.07
C ASP A 199 6.27 21.16 10.70
N PRO A 200 6.51 21.77 11.87
CA PRO A 200 7.80 21.68 12.53
C PRO A 200 8.06 20.30 13.12
N SER A 201 7.07 19.40 13.07
CA SER A 201 7.12 18.08 13.70
C SER A 201 7.58 16.96 12.76
N HIS A 202 7.95 17.25 11.49
CA HIS A 202 8.47 16.25 10.55
C HIS A 202 9.58 15.39 11.18
N PRO A 203 9.40 14.08 11.34
CA PRO A 203 10.33 13.26 12.14
C PRO A 203 11.69 13.02 11.48
N HIS A 204 11.77 13.00 10.14
CA HIS A 204 12.98 12.72 9.37
C HIS A 204 13.75 11.48 9.87
N VAL A 205 13.09 10.33 9.93
CA VAL A 205 13.69 9.07 10.38
C VAL A 205 14.71 8.57 9.35
N PRO A 206 16.00 8.37 9.70
CA PRO A 206 16.96 7.78 8.77
C PRO A 206 16.52 6.38 8.32
N TRP A 207 16.85 6.00 7.09
CA TRP A 207 16.52 4.67 6.55
C TRP A 207 16.99 3.53 7.46
N SER A 208 18.19 3.66 8.05
CA SER A 208 18.75 2.67 8.98
C SER A 208 17.95 2.48 10.28
N LYS A 209 17.08 3.43 10.63
CA LYS A 209 16.21 3.38 11.81
C LYS A 209 14.73 3.14 11.45
N THR A 210 14.43 3.02 10.17
CA THR A 210 13.07 2.86 9.67
C THR A 210 12.56 1.45 9.92
N VAL A 211 11.37 1.35 10.51
CA VAL A 211 10.54 0.15 10.62
C VAL A 211 9.16 0.53 10.11
N ILE A 212 8.81 0.03 8.93
CA ILE A 212 7.56 0.36 8.25
C ILE A 212 6.42 -0.52 8.78
N TYR A 213 5.25 0.08 8.94
CA TYR A 213 4.02 -0.61 9.29
C TYR A 213 2.94 -0.26 8.27
N GLU A 214 2.62 -1.22 7.40
CA GLU A 214 1.62 -1.08 6.34
C GLU A 214 0.22 -1.26 6.92
N LEU A 215 -0.68 -0.32 6.68
CA LEU A 215 -2.06 -0.39 7.16
C LEU A 215 -3.07 0.27 6.23
N HIS A 216 -4.32 -0.17 6.34
CA HIS A 216 -5.48 0.46 5.71
C HIS A 216 -6.18 1.38 6.71
N VAL A 217 -6.38 2.66 6.38
CA VAL A 217 -6.99 3.67 7.29
C VAL A 217 -8.29 3.16 7.94
N LYS A 218 -9.21 2.64 7.12
CA LYS A 218 -10.49 2.14 7.64
C LYS A 218 -10.32 0.82 8.39
N GLY A 219 -9.68 -0.16 7.80
CA GLY A 219 -9.59 -1.51 8.37
C GLY A 219 -8.85 -1.57 9.70
N PHE A 220 -7.86 -0.69 9.91
CA PHE A 220 -7.10 -0.64 11.13
C PHE A 220 -7.95 -0.27 12.34
N THR A 221 -8.88 0.68 12.19
CA THR A 221 -9.65 1.21 13.33
C THR A 221 -11.15 0.88 13.31
N ALA A 222 -11.67 0.20 12.27
CA ALA A 222 -13.10 -0.09 12.14
C ALA A 222 -13.70 -0.81 13.35
N ASN A 223 -12.96 -1.75 13.94
CA ASN A 223 -13.36 -2.50 15.13
C ASN A 223 -12.60 -2.07 16.40
N ALA A 224 -11.93 -0.90 16.39
CA ALA A 224 -11.12 -0.45 17.53
C ALA A 224 -11.98 -0.14 18.76
N PRO A 225 -11.85 -0.90 19.86
CA PRO A 225 -12.73 -0.76 21.04
C PRO A 225 -12.42 0.52 21.85
N TRP A 226 -11.24 1.11 21.68
CA TRP A 226 -10.82 2.34 22.36
C TRP A 226 -11.33 3.62 21.68
N LEU A 227 -12.00 3.50 20.51
CA LEU A 227 -12.50 4.63 19.76
C LEU A 227 -14.03 4.78 19.92
N PRO A 228 -14.52 6.02 20.01
CA PRO A 228 -15.92 6.34 19.77
C PRO A 228 -16.35 5.82 18.38
N GLU A 229 -17.59 5.37 18.27
CA GLU A 229 -18.12 4.77 17.02
C GLU A 229 -17.97 5.70 15.80
N GLU A 230 -18.19 6.99 16.00
CA GLU A 230 -18.11 8.02 14.95
C GLU A 230 -16.68 8.27 14.43
N LEU A 231 -15.64 7.83 15.13
CA LEU A 231 -14.24 7.93 14.71
C LEU A 231 -13.70 6.63 14.10
N ARG A 232 -14.40 5.51 14.28
CA ARG A 232 -13.93 4.23 13.78
C ARG A 232 -13.86 4.21 12.26
N GLY A 233 -12.77 3.70 11.72
CA GLY A 233 -12.55 3.59 10.28
C GLY A 233 -12.29 4.92 9.58
N THR A 234 -11.90 5.97 10.31
CA THR A 234 -11.68 7.31 9.75
C THR A 234 -10.24 7.81 9.94
N TYR A 235 -9.87 8.86 9.19
CA TYR A 235 -8.59 9.58 9.39
C TYR A 235 -8.44 10.08 10.83
N ALA A 236 -9.50 10.64 11.42
CA ALA A 236 -9.50 11.08 12.79
C ALA A 236 -9.34 9.92 13.80
N GLY A 237 -9.84 8.73 13.48
CA GLY A 237 -9.64 7.53 14.28
C GLY A 237 -8.18 7.06 14.29
N LEU A 238 -7.47 7.17 13.16
CA LEU A 238 -6.05 6.87 13.08
C LEU A 238 -5.21 7.92 13.85
N ALA A 239 -5.62 9.18 13.82
CA ALA A 239 -4.99 10.29 14.55
C ALA A 239 -5.29 10.28 16.07
N HIS A 240 -6.18 9.41 16.54
CA HIS A 240 -6.60 9.43 17.94
C HIS A 240 -5.45 9.05 18.89
N PRO A 241 -5.27 9.75 20.04
CA PRO A 241 -4.15 9.52 20.96
C PRO A 241 -3.97 8.05 21.39
N ALA A 242 -5.06 7.30 21.61
CA ALA A 242 -4.97 5.89 21.97
C ALA A 242 -4.43 5.03 20.81
N THR A 243 -4.80 5.34 19.57
CA THR A 243 -4.26 4.69 18.37
C THR A 243 -2.77 4.98 18.21
N LEU A 244 -2.37 6.24 18.37
CA LEU A 244 -0.96 6.66 18.32
C LEU A 244 -0.13 5.99 19.42
N SER A 245 -0.69 5.89 20.62
CA SER A 245 -0.05 5.21 21.75
C SER A 245 0.19 3.72 21.49
N TYR A 246 -0.77 3.03 20.84
CA TYR A 246 -0.57 1.64 20.41
C TYR A 246 0.62 1.52 19.44
N LEU A 247 0.67 2.34 18.39
CA LEU A 247 1.75 2.34 17.40
C LEU A 247 3.11 2.68 18.03
N GLN A 248 3.16 3.64 18.95
CA GLN A 248 4.37 3.95 19.72
C GLN A 248 4.82 2.79 20.58
N GLY A 249 3.89 2.11 21.25
CA GLY A 249 4.17 0.93 22.07
C GLY A 249 4.70 -0.25 21.26
N LEU A 250 4.21 -0.44 20.04
CA LEU A 250 4.74 -1.44 19.10
C LEU A 250 6.17 -1.12 18.68
N GLY A 251 6.51 0.18 18.56
CA GLY A 251 7.87 0.63 18.26
C GLY A 251 8.15 0.83 16.78
N VAL A 252 7.17 0.84 15.89
CA VAL A 252 7.32 1.20 14.46
C VAL A 252 7.68 2.68 14.31
N THR A 253 8.16 3.10 13.15
CA THR A 253 8.63 4.47 12.92
C THR A 253 7.99 5.16 11.73
N SER A 254 7.46 4.38 10.80
CA SER A 254 6.90 4.91 9.57
C SER A 254 5.62 4.13 9.25
N ILE A 255 4.55 4.86 8.98
CA ILE A 255 3.24 4.28 8.65
C ILE A 255 3.06 4.34 7.14
N GLU A 256 2.96 3.18 6.49
CA GLU A 256 2.64 3.07 5.08
C GLU A 256 1.13 2.89 4.94
N LEU A 257 0.48 3.88 4.34
CA LEU A 257 -0.97 3.88 4.13
C LEU A 257 -1.31 3.26 2.78
N LEU A 258 -2.18 2.26 2.74
CA LEU A 258 -2.83 1.86 1.49
C LEU A 258 -3.49 3.10 0.86
N PRO A 259 -3.79 3.08 -0.47
CA PRO A 259 -4.16 4.29 -1.18
C PRO A 259 -5.29 5.08 -0.52
N ILE A 260 -5.02 6.36 -0.23
CA ILE A 260 -5.99 7.32 0.33
C ILE A 260 -6.42 8.38 -0.69
N MET A 261 -6.04 8.25 -1.95
CA MET A 261 -6.59 9.01 -3.06
C MET A 261 -8.05 8.61 -3.32
N ALA A 262 -8.86 9.58 -3.76
CA ALA A 262 -10.26 9.30 -4.08
C ALA A 262 -10.38 8.18 -5.13
N LYS A 263 -11.20 7.20 -4.85
CA LYS A 263 -11.34 5.95 -5.60
C LYS A 263 -12.75 5.72 -6.13
N GLN A 264 -12.85 4.87 -7.14
CA GLN A 264 -14.11 4.45 -7.72
C GLN A 264 -14.09 2.94 -7.94
N PRO A 265 -15.07 2.17 -7.44
CA PRO A 265 -15.15 0.74 -7.75
C PRO A 265 -15.21 0.49 -9.25
N GLU A 266 -14.52 -0.52 -9.71
CA GLU A 266 -14.52 -1.03 -11.07
C GLU A 266 -15.93 -1.45 -11.49
N VAL A 267 -16.20 -1.47 -12.80
CA VAL A 267 -17.50 -1.88 -13.34
C VAL A 267 -17.89 -3.27 -12.84
N PHE A 268 -16.97 -4.23 -12.89
CA PHE A 268 -17.19 -5.59 -12.39
C PHE A 268 -17.63 -5.61 -10.92
N LEU A 269 -16.97 -4.83 -10.04
CA LEU A 269 -17.37 -4.77 -8.62
C LEU A 269 -18.76 -4.17 -8.44
N GLN A 270 -19.10 -3.13 -9.22
CA GLN A 270 -20.43 -2.53 -9.18
C GLN A 270 -21.52 -3.49 -9.67
N GLU A 271 -21.25 -4.27 -10.72
CA GLU A 271 -22.12 -5.33 -11.21
C GLU A 271 -22.45 -6.38 -10.13
N HIS A 272 -21.49 -6.61 -9.21
CA HIS A 272 -21.63 -7.57 -8.11
C HIS A 272 -21.98 -6.90 -6.75
N GLY A 273 -22.25 -5.58 -6.76
CA GLY A 273 -22.57 -4.83 -5.54
C GLY A 273 -21.44 -4.80 -4.50
N ARG A 274 -20.18 -4.86 -4.94
CA ARG A 274 -19.00 -4.88 -4.09
C ARG A 274 -18.26 -3.54 -4.11
N PRO A 275 -17.62 -3.14 -3.01
CA PRO A 275 -16.75 -1.98 -2.98
C PRO A 275 -15.36 -2.31 -3.56
N ASN A 276 -14.60 -1.29 -3.97
CA ASN A 276 -13.16 -1.36 -3.99
C ASN A 276 -12.67 -0.96 -2.58
N TYR A 277 -12.18 -1.93 -1.78
CA TYR A 277 -11.77 -1.67 -0.40
C TYR A 277 -10.34 -1.14 -0.33
N TRP A 278 -9.38 -1.80 -0.97
CA TRP A 278 -7.96 -1.42 -0.86
C TRP A 278 -7.65 -0.01 -1.35
N GLY A 279 -8.30 0.47 -2.42
CA GLY A 279 -8.08 1.82 -2.94
C GLY A 279 -7.32 1.88 -4.27
N TYR A 280 -6.93 0.76 -4.85
CA TYR A 280 -6.14 0.70 -6.09
C TYR A 280 -6.93 1.00 -7.38
N SER A 281 -8.06 1.69 -7.31
CA SER A 281 -8.86 2.11 -8.47
C SER A 281 -9.06 3.64 -8.40
N THR A 282 -8.00 4.39 -8.73
CA THR A 282 -7.92 5.83 -8.50
C THR A 282 -8.85 6.63 -9.42
N LEU A 283 -9.70 7.46 -8.80
CA LEU A 283 -10.59 8.41 -9.45
C LEU A 283 -9.97 9.81 -9.57
N SER A 284 -9.26 10.27 -8.55
CA SER A 284 -8.58 11.56 -8.54
C SER A 284 -7.26 11.46 -7.80
N PHE A 285 -6.19 11.96 -8.42
CA PHE A 285 -4.83 11.86 -7.86
C PHE A 285 -4.48 13.00 -6.89
N PHE A 286 -5.34 14.02 -6.75
CA PHE A 286 -5.12 15.15 -5.85
C PHE A 286 -6.11 15.18 -4.68
N ALA A 287 -7.28 14.56 -4.84
CA ALA A 287 -8.31 14.54 -3.82
C ALA A 287 -8.15 13.35 -2.88
N PRO A 288 -8.25 13.53 -1.56
CA PRO A 288 -8.34 12.39 -0.62
C PRO A 288 -9.68 11.67 -0.75
N GLU A 289 -9.69 10.39 -0.34
CA GLU A 289 -10.91 9.55 -0.33
C GLU A 289 -11.90 10.03 0.73
N PRO A 290 -13.08 10.53 0.34
CA PRO A 290 -14.03 11.10 1.30
C PRO A 290 -14.61 10.08 2.28
N SER A 291 -14.71 8.80 1.90
CA SER A 291 -15.34 7.79 2.76
C SER A 291 -14.50 7.39 3.97
N TYR A 292 -13.24 7.80 4.01
CA TYR A 292 -12.38 7.63 5.20
C TYR A 292 -12.40 8.83 6.14
N ALA A 293 -13.09 9.92 5.77
CA ALA A 293 -13.28 11.05 6.67
C ALA A 293 -14.47 10.83 7.61
N THR A 294 -14.48 11.51 8.73
CA THR A 294 -15.65 11.54 9.62
C THR A 294 -16.88 12.04 8.86
N ARG A 295 -18.05 11.59 9.29
CA ARG A 295 -19.32 12.05 8.72
C ARG A 295 -19.45 13.59 8.78
N THR A 296 -18.98 14.19 9.85
CA THR A 296 -18.99 15.66 10.01
C THR A 296 -18.16 16.34 8.94
N ALA A 297 -16.94 15.84 8.64
CA ALA A 297 -16.10 16.42 7.60
C ALA A 297 -16.71 16.21 6.21
N GLN A 298 -17.28 15.03 5.94
CA GLN A 298 -17.99 14.77 4.68
C GLN A 298 -19.18 15.74 4.46
N GLU A 299 -19.97 16.04 5.51
CA GLU A 299 -21.09 16.96 5.46
C GLU A 299 -20.65 18.44 5.33
N GLN A 300 -19.44 18.79 5.78
CA GLN A 300 -18.85 20.12 5.64
C GLN A 300 -18.24 20.37 4.25
N GLY A 301 -17.85 19.32 3.53
CA GLY A 301 -17.36 19.41 2.17
C GLY A 301 -15.90 18.95 1.97
N ALA A 302 -15.43 19.03 0.74
CA ALA A 302 -14.14 18.46 0.35
C ALA A 302 -12.92 19.12 0.99
N ASP A 303 -13.01 20.39 1.37
CA ASP A 303 -11.97 21.10 2.13
C ASP A 303 -11.85 20.57 3.56
N ALA A 304 -12.96 20.26 4.22
CA ALA A 304 -12.95 19.65 5.55
C ALA A 304 -12.40 18.21 5.52
N VAL A 305 -12.69 17.45 4.47
CA VAL A 305 -12.08 16.12 4.25
C VAL A 305 -10.56 16.24 4.11
N ARG A 306 -10.07 17.17 3.27
CA ARG A 306 -8.64 17.43 3.13
C ARG A 306 -8.00 17.83 4.46
N ASP A 307 -8.62 18.73 5.20
CA ASP A 307 -8.11 19.23 6.47
C ASP A 307 -8.05 18.12 7.54
N GLU A 308 -8.98 17.15 7.51
CA GLU A 308 -8.92 15.98 8.40
C GLU A 308 -7.71 15.07 8.06
N VAL A 309 -7.36 14.91 6.78
CA VAL A 309 -6.14 14.19 6.39
C VAL A 309 -4.88 14.93 6.86
N ILE A 310 -4.83 16.26 6.69
CA ILE A 310 -3.70 17.07 7.19
C ILE A 310 -3.56 16.92 8.71
N MET A 311 -4.66 16.95 9.45
CA MET A 311 -4.65 16.73 10.91
C MET A 311 -4.13 15.35 11.29
N MET A 312 -4.54 14.31 10.55
CA MET A 312 -4.03 12.94 10.76
C MET A 312 -2.51 12.87 10.57
N VAL A 313 -1.99 13.40 9.46
CA VAL A 313 -0.56 13.41 9.19
C VAL A 313 0.21 14.15 10.27
N ARG A 314 -0.25 15.32 10.69
CA ARG A 314 0.37 16.09 11.78
C ARG A 314 0.38 15.32 13.10
N ALA A 315 -0.73 14.68 13.46
CA ALA A 315 -0.81 13.91 14.69
C ALA A 315 0.16 12.72 14.68
N LEU A 316 0.35 12.08 13.52
CA LEU A 316 1.35 11.03 13.32
C LEU A 316 2.77 11.59 13.46
N HIS A 317 3.08 12.76 12.87
CA HIS A 317 4.37 13.43 13.01
C HIS A 317 4.67 13.81 14.46
N GLU A 318 3.72 14.43 15.17
CA GLU A 318 3.84 14.77 16.58
C GLU A 318 4.08 13.53 17.45
N ALA A 319 3.56 12.39 17.07
CA ALA A 319 3.81 11.11 17.71
C ALA A 319 5.14 10.45 17.29
N GLY A 320 5.88 11.04 16.34
CA GLY A 320 7.20 10.58 15.87
C GLY A 320 7.17 9.62 14.68
N PHE A 321 6.05 9.52 13.96
CA PHE A 321 5.90 8.66 12.78
C PHE A 321 6.01 9.45 11.48
N GLU A 322 6.81 8.95 10.54
CA GLU A 322 6.69 9.34 9.13
C GLU A 322 5.47 8.70 8.49
N VAL A 323 4.91 9.37 7.49
CA VAL A 323 3.77 8.87 6.72
C VAL A 323 4.19 8.61 5.28
N ILE A 324 4.12 7.36 4.86
CA ILE A 324 4.37 6.90 3.49
C ILE A 324 3.00 6.62 2.86
N MET A 325 2.77 7.06 1.65
CA MET A 325 1.50 6.86 0.95
C MET A 325 1.70 5.96 -0.28
N ASP A 326 0.87 4.94 -0.40
CA ASP A 326 0.81 4.13 -1.60
C ASP A 326 0.12 4.89 -2.74
N VAL A 327 0.73 4.93 -3.93
CA VAL A 327 0.26 5.71 -5.08
C VAL A 327 0.16 4.86 -6.33
N VAL A 328 -0.97 4.98 -7.01
CA VAL A 328 -1.35 4.15 -8.16
C VAL A 328 -1.35 4.99 -9.43
N PHE A 329 -0.16 5.28 -9.98
CA PHE A 329 -0.03 6.07 -11.22
C PHE A 329 -0.01 5.19 -12.49
N ASN A 330 -0.04 3.89 -12.35
CA ASN A 330 0.06 2.98 -13.50
C ASN A 330 -1.25 2.85 -14.29
N HIS A 331 -2.41 3.02 -13.65
CA HIS A 331 -3.74 2.93 -14.27
C HIS A 331 -4.75 3.89 -13.63
N THR A 332 -5.99 3.87 -14.12
CA THR A 332 -7.10 4.66 -13.59
C THR A 332 -8.35 3.82 -13.40
N CYS A 333 -9.32 4.32 -12.64
CA CYS A 333 -10.63 3.68 -12.44
C CYS A 333 -11.48 3.51 -13.70
N GLU A 334 -11.07 4.08 -14.85
CA GLU A 334 -11.84 3.97 -16.10
C GLU A 334 -11.74 2.60 -16.76
N GLY A 335 -10.84 1.70 -16.29
CA GLY A 335 -10.70 0.33 -16.78
C GLY A 335 -10.38 0.23 -18.27
N GLY A 336 -10.61 -0.94 -18.87
CA GLY A 336 -10.33 -1.22 -20.28
C GLY A 336 -11.22 -0.44 -21.25
N ASN A 337 -11.18 -0.82 -22.52
CA ASN A 337 -11.93 -0.14 -23.59
C ASN A 337 -13.46 -0.07 -23.36
N ALA A 338 -13.99 -1.04 -22.64
CA ALA A 338 -15.41 -1.11 -22.28
C ALA A 338 -15.75 -0.33 -20.99
N GLY A 339 -14.79 0.33 -20.37
CA GLY A 339 -15.03 1.08 -19.15
C GLY A 339 -15.75 2.41 -19.37
N PRO A 340 -16.11 3.11 -18.29
CA PRO A 340 -16.82 4.38 -18.32
C PRO A 340 -15.92 5.51 -18.81
N SER A 341 -16.51 6.68 -19.09
CA SER A 341 -15.82 7.92 -19.40
C SER A 341 -16.15 8.95 -18.32
N VAL A 342 -15.28 9.06 -17.33
CA VAL A 342 -15.47 9.95 -16.17
C VAL A 342 -14.42 11.05 -16.07
N CYS A 343 -13.27 10.90 -16.74
CA CYS A 343 -12.16 11.84 -16.69
C CYS A 343 -11.29 11.77 -17.97
N TRP A 344 -10.18 11.06 -17.91
CA TRP A 344 -9.07 11.06 -18.88
C TRP A 344 -9.50 10.57 -20.26
N ARG A 345 -10.26 9.49 -20.32
CA ARG A 345 -10.77 8.91 -21.56
C ARG A 345 -11.61 9.91 -22.34
N GLY A 346 -12.45 10.66 -21.66
CA GLY A 346 -13.31 11.66 -22.27
C GLY A 346 -12.59 12.94 -22.64
N LEU A 347 -11.51 13.30 -21.91
CA LEU A 347 -10.70 14.49 -22.18
C LEU A 347 -9.74 14.27 -23.34
N ASP A 348 -8.98 13.16 -23.35
CA ASP A 348 -8.08 12.79 -24.44
C ASP A 348 -7.54 11.36 -24.30
N ASN A 349 -8.31 10.37 -24.70
CA ASN A 349 -7.91 8.97 -24.59
C ASN A 349 -6.55 8.66 -25.22
N LEU A 350 -6.18 9.39 -26.30
CA LEU A 350 -4.94 9.12 -27.04
C LEU A 350 -3.67 9.57 -26.34
N SER A 351 -3.74 10.63 -25.53
CA SER A 351 -2.55 11.21 -24.88
C SER A 351 -2.37 10.77 -23.44
N PHE A 352 -3.41 10.19 -22.81
CA PHE A 352 -3.33 9.69 -21.45
C PHE A 352 -3.00 8.21 -21.35
N TYR A 353 -3.55 7.37 -22.28
CA TYR A 353 -3.41 5.92 -22.19
C TYR A 353 -2.48 5.34 -23.24
N ARG A 354 -1.72 4.33 -22.83
CA ARG A 354 -0.90 3.53 -23.71
C ARG A 354 -1.78 2.65 -24.60
N ARG A 355 -1.40 2.55 -25.86
CA ARG A 355 -2.14 1.78 -26.87
C ARG A 355 -1.28 0.71 -27.48
N GLN A 356 -1.92 -0.37 -27.92
CA GLN A 356 -1.23 -1.43 -28.67
C GLN A 356 -0.69 -0.89 -29.99
N GLN A 357 0.57 -1.18 -30.31
CA GLN A 357 1.21 -0.69 -31.54
C GLN A 357 0.51 -1.16 -32.81
N GLN A 358 -0.10 -2.33 -32.78
CA GLN A 358 -0.72 -2.96 -33.96
C GLN A 358 -2.23 -2.63 -34.08
N ASN A 359 -2.85 -2.15 -33.00
CA ASN A 359 -4.25 -1.78 -32.96
C ASN A 359 -4.44 -0.53 -32.10
N ALA A 360 -4.45 0.63 -32.76
CA ALA A 360 -4.52 1.92 -32.07
C ALA A 360 -5.81 2.16 -31.28
N GLY A 361 -6.85 1.37 -31.50
CA GLY A 361 -8.09 1.41 -30.74
C GLY A 361 -8.02 0.65 -29.43
N GLU A 362 -7.11 -0.33 -29.31
CA GLU A 362 -6.95 -1.15 -28.10
C GLU A 362 -5.94 -0.54 -27.13
N LEU A 363 -6.31 -0.51 -25.86
CA LEU A 363 -5.40 -0.11 -24.79
C LEU A 363 -4.39 -1.22 -24.52
N GLU A 364 -3.15 -0.85 -24.20
CA GLU A 364 -2.16 -1.75 -23.65
C GLU A 364 -2.43 -1.89 -22.16
N ASP A 365 -2.42 -3.12 -21.67
CA ASP A 365 -2.61 -3.42 -20.26
C ASP A 365 -1.38 -4.15 -19.70
N THR A 366 -0.58 -3.43 -18.93
CA THR A 366 0.54 -3.99 -18.16
C THR A 366 0.22 -4.05 -16.66
N THR A 367 -1.04 -3.75 -16.29
CA THR A 367 -1.48 -3.55 -14.90
C THR A 367 -2.50 -4.59 -14.43
N GLY A 368 -3.20 -5.27 -15.37
CA GLY A 368 -4.33 -6.14 -15.05
C GLY A 368 -5.64 -5.40 -14.82
N CYS A 369 -5.64 -4.05 -14.89
CA CYS A 369 -6.80 -3.20 -14.66
C CYS A 369 -7.45 -2.70 -15.96
N GLY A 370 -6.97 -3.16 -17.11
CA GLY A 370 -7.52 -2.88 -18.43
C GLY A 370 -7.02 -1.61 -19.10
N ASN A 371 -6.24 -0.77 -18.43
CA ASN A 371 -5.59 0.39 -18.99
C ASN A 371 -4.22 0.62 -18.35
N THR A 372 -3.32 1.28 -19.10
CA THR A 372 -2.02 1.73 -18.60
C THR A 372 -1.84 3.19 -18.98
N ILE A 373 -1.50 4.06 -18.01
CA ILE A 373 -1.17 5.45 -18.28
C ILE A 373 0.16 5.52 -19.04
N ASP A 374 0.23 6.35 -20.08
CA ASP A 374 1.39 6.44 -20.97
C ASP A 374 2.41 7.48 -20.48
N PHE A 375 3.39 7.02 -19.70
CA PHE A 375 4.49 7.87 -19.21
C PHE A 375 5.55 8.22 -20.27
N THR A 376 5.35 7.89 -21.55
CA THR A 376 6.15 8.44 -22.65
C THR A 376 5.77 9.88 -22.95
N TYR A 377 4.56 10.32 -22.57
CA TYR A 377 4.12 11.69 -22.68
C TYR A 377 4.59 12.54 -21.49
N THR A 378 5.28 13.65 -21.79
CA THR A 378 5.81 14.56 -20.76
C THR A 378 4.72 15.11 -19.84
N HIS A 379 3.51 15.32 -20.34
CA HIS A 379 2.41 15.85 -19.52
C HIS A 379 1.92 14.85 -18.48
N ASN A 380 1.95 13.54 -18.73
CA ASN A 380 1.62 12.52 -17.74
C ASN A 380 2.69 12.46 -16.65
N ILE A 381 3.98 12.64 -17.04
CA ILE A 381 5.07 12.80 -16.06
C ILE A 381 4.85 14.05 -15.19
N THR A 382 4.56 15.20 -15.82
CA THR A 382 4.29 16.45 -15.10
C THR A 382 3.10 16.30 -14.16
N PHE A 383 2.02 15.66 -14.62
CA PHE A 383 0.83 15.39 -13.82
C PHE A 383 1.15 14.58 -12.55
N ALA A 384 1.91 13.50 -12.68
CA ALA A 384 2.32 12.68 -11.53
C ALA A 384 3.23 13.44 -10.56
N VAL A 385 4.22 14.19 -11.07
CA VAL A 385 5.11 15.02 -10.25
C VAL A 385 4.34 16.13 -9.53
N ASP A 386 3.37 16.77 -10.19
CA ASP A 386 2.51 17.79 -9.58
C ASP A 386 1.64 17.20 -8.45
N ALA A 387 1.07 15.99 -8.66
CA ALA A 387 0.28 15.31 -7.64
C ALA A 387 1.15 14.93 -6.42
N LEU A 388 2.31 14.30 -6.63
CA LEU A 388 3.25 13.97 -5.57
C LEU A 388 3.72 15.21 -4.80
N SER A 389 4.02 16.30 -5.53
CA SER A 389 4.40 17.57 -4.92
C SER A 389 3.28 18.18 -4.07
N TYR A 390 2.02 18.04 -4.50
CA TYR A 390 0.86 18.46 -3.72
C TYR A 390 0.75 17.67 -2.42
N TRP A 391 0.80 16.33 -2.47
CA TRP A 391 0.71 15.48 -1.28
C TRP A 391 1.88 15.72 -0.31
N ALA A 392 3.10 15.90 -0.81
CA ALA A 392 4.24 16.19 0.04
C ALA A 392 4.19 17.57 0.69
N LYS A 393 3.87 18.64 -0.09
CA LYS A 393 3.91 20.00 0.43
C LYS A 393 2.69 20.42 1.23
N ARG A 394 1.49 19.99 0.77
CA ARG A 394 0.22 20.46 1.33
C ARG A 394 -0.32 19.54 2.40
N ILE A 395 -0.14 18.24 2.20
CA ILE A 395 -0.65 17.23 3.12
C ILE A 395 0.44 16.84 4.14
N GLY A 396 1.72 16.86 3.73
CA GLY A 396 2.84 16.56 4.62
C GLY A 396 3.34 15.12 4.50
N ILE A 397 3.12 14.44 3.37
CA ILE A 397 3.57 13.06 3.15
C ILE A 397 5.10 12.99 3.04
N ASP A 398 5.74 12.05 3.77
CA ASP A 398 7.20 11.86 3.88
C ASP A 398 7.76 10.87 2.86
N GLY A 399 6.91 10.09 2.23
CA GLY A 399 7.34 9.09 1.25
C GLY A 399 6.21 8.55 0.41
N PHE A 400 6.58 7.87 -0.68
CA PHE A 400 5.62 7.25 -1.58
C PHE A 400 6.05 5.82 -1.93
N ARG A 401 5.11 4.88 -1.89
CA ARG A 401 5.25 3.56 -2.48
C ARG A 401 4.52 3.55 -3.83
N PHE A 402 5.24 3.24 -4.91
CA PHE A 402 4.70 3.25 -6.27
C PHE A 402 4.23 1.86 -6.66
N ASP A 403 2.93 1.72 -6.82
CA ASP A 403 2.27 0.51 -7.29
C ASP A 403 2.70 0.19 -8.72
N LEU A 404 3.03 -1.08 -9.00
CA LEU A 404 3.49 -1.60 -10.30
C LEU A 404 4.49 -0.65 -10.99
N ALA A 405 5.54 -0.24 -10.29
CA ALA A 405 6.45 0.84 -10.71
C ALA A 405 7.16 0.55 -12.05
N VAL A 406 7.26 -0.70 -12.47
CA VAL A 406 7.81 -1.09 -13.77
C VAL A 406 6.99 -0.53 -14.93
N SER A 407 5.65 -0.49 -14.81
CA SER A 407 4.75 0.11 -15.80
C SER A 407 5.04 1.60 -16.04
N LEU A 408 5.45 2.33 -15.00
CA LEU A 408 5.78 3.76 -15.05
C LEU A 408 7.13 4.04 -15.75
N ALA A 409 7.96 3.01 -15.89
CA ALA A 409 9.33 3.11 -16.41
C ALA A 409 9.55 2.35 -17.73
N ARG A 410 8.49 2.15 -18.51
CA ARG A 410 8.58 1.48 -19.82
C ARG A 410 8.69 2.47 -20.98
N LEU A 411 9.78 2.37 -21.73
CA LEU A 411 9.95 3.06 -23.04
C LEU A 411 9.88 2.00 -24.16
N ASN A 412 9.04 2.22 -25.15
CA ASN A 412 8.82 1.29 -26.26
C ASN A 412 8.52 -0.14 -25.80
N GLY A 413 7.74 -0.29 -24.71
CA GLY A 413 7.38 -1.57 -24.13
C GLY A 413 8.42 -2.22 -23.21
N ALA A 414 9.67 -1.71 -23.18
CA ALA A 414 10.74 -2.24 -22.34
C ALA A 414 10.98 -1.36 -21.08
N PHE A 415 11.24 -2.02 -19.95
CA PHE A 415 11.69 -1.32 -18.75
C PHE A 415 13.06 -0.68 -18.94
N THR A 416 13.22 0.54 -18.39
CA THR A 416 14.53 1.19 -18.26
C THR A 416 14.62 1.98 -16.97
N PRO A 417 15.70 1.78 -16.17
CA PRO A 417 15.93 2.58 -14.95
C PRO A 417 16.28 4.04 -15.25
N TYR A 418 16.50 4.37 -16.53
CA TYR A 418 16.78 5.72 -17.04
C TYR A 418 15.55 6.40 -17.62
N HIS A 419 14.34 5.95 -17.26
CA HIS A 419 13.09 6.54 -17.73
C HIS A 419 12.97 8.01 -17.26
N PRO A 420 12.48 8.94 -18.10
CA PRO A 420 12.33 10.36 -17.73
C PRO A 420 11.54 10.61 -16.44
N PHE A 421 10.52 9.79 -16.16
CA PHE A 421 9.77 9.88 -14.89
C PHE A 421 10.66 9.61 -13.67
N LEU A 422 11.48 8.57 -13.70
CA LEU A 422 12.40 8.24 -12.61
C LEU A 422 13.47 9.36 -12.43
N TYR A 423 13.93 9.95 -13.54
CA TYR A 423 14.80 11.12 -13.44
C TYR A 423 14.09 12.35 -12.86
N ALA A 424 12.83 12.60 -13.23
CA ALA A 424 12.05 13.70 -12.68
C ALA A 424 11.93 13.58 -11.16
N LEU A 425 11.61 12.39 -10.65
CA LEU A 425 11.50 12.12 -9.21
C LEU A 425 12.82 12.39 -8.47
N ARG A 426 13.92 11.75 -8.94
CA ARG A 426 15.22 11.83 -8.24
C ARG A 426 15.91 13.18 -8.38
N SER A 427 15.56 14.00 -9.38
CA SER A 427 16.15 15.31 -9.64
C SER A 427 15.34 16.45 -9.00
N ASP A 428 14.11 16.20 -8.57
CA ASP A 428 13.31 17.20 -7.87
C ASP A 428 13.90 17.43 -6.47
N PRO A 429 14.19 18.69 -6.08
CA PRO A 429 14.85 18.99 -4.81
C PRO A 429 14.08 18.56 -3.57
N MET A 430 12.77 18.40 -3.67
CA MET A 430 11.92 17.95 -2.57
C MET A 430 11.67 16.44 -2.68
N LEU A 431 11.11 15.98 -3.81
CA LEU A 431 10.73 14.57 -3.97
C LEU A 431 11.93 13.63 -3.87
N GLY A 432 13.12 14.02 -4.40
CA GLY A 432 14.33 13.21 -4.34
C GLY A 432 14.90 13.00 -2.92
N ASN A 433 14.41 13.73 -1.93
CA ASN A 433 14.78 13.60 -0.51
C ASN A 433 13.74 12.83 0.32
N LEU A 434 12.60 12.46 -0.27
CA LEU A 434 11.57 11.65 0.40
C LEU A 434 11.89 10.16 0.32
N LYS A 435 11.19 9.36 1.09
CA LYS A 435 11.24 7.91 0.98
C LYS A 435 10.49 7.45 -0.27
N LEU A 436 11.22 7.02 -1.30
CA LEU A 436 10.67 6.55 -2.57
C LEU A 436 10.85 5.04 -2.67
N ILE A 437 9.75 4.32 -2.59
CA ILE A 437 9.70 2.85 -2.58
C ILE A 437 9.03 2.37 -3.87
N MET A 438 9.67 1.46 -4.57
CA MET A 438 9.17 0.90 -5.82
C MET A 438 8.65 -0.51 -5.60
N GLU A 439 7.47 -0.80 -6.11
CA GLU A 439 7.05 -2.18 -6.37
C GLU A 439 7.70 -2.62 -7.69
N PRO A 440 8.71 -3.50 -7.66
CA PRO A 440 9.60 -3.70 -8.79
C PRO A 440 9.10 -4.75 -9.79
N TRP A 441 7.80 -4.80 -10.04
CA TRP A 441 7.18 -5.66 -11.06
C TRP A 441 5.97 -5.03 -11.73
N ASP A 442 5.51 -5.64 -12.81
CA ASP A 442 4.23 -5.42 -13.47
C ASP A 442 3.83 -6.69 -14.24
N LEU A 443 2.65 -6.71 -14.88
CA LEU A 443 2.14 -7.86 -15.63
C LEU A 443 2.63 -7.91 -17.09
N GLY A 444 3.37 -6.92 -17.54
CA GLY A 444 3.92 -6.86 -18.90
C GLY A 444 5.06 -7.86 -19.11
N ASN A 445 5.47 -8.00 -20.37
CA ASN A 445 6.60 -8.87 -20.71
C ASN A 445 7.86 -8.45 -19.94
N GLN A 446 8.58 -9.44 -19.36
CA GLN A 446 9.74 -9.21 -18.50
C GLN A 446 9.43 -8.22 -17.36
N GLY A 447 8.27 -8.36 -16.72
CA GLY A 447 7.78 -7.43 -15.70
C GLY A 447 8.58 -7.43 -14.40
N TRP A 448 9.21 -8.55 -14.01
CA TRP A 448 9.97 -8.62 -12.75
C TRP A 448 11.32 -7.90 -12.86
N ARG A 449 11.59 -6.94 -11.96
CA ARG A 449 12.74 -6.01 -11.99
C ARG A 449 13.40 -5.75 -10.63
N THR A 450 13.15 -6.59 -9.65
CA THR A 450 13.74 -6.42 -8.30
C THR A 450 15.26 -6.28 -8.38
N GLY A 451 15.80 -5.24 -7.74
CA GLY A 451 17.22 -4.90 -7.76
C GLY A 451 17.66 -4.03 -8.96
N GLN A 452 16.73 -3.59 -9.84
CA GLN A 452 17.10 -2.92 -11.09
C GLN A 452 16.76 -1.42 -11.14
N PHE A 453 16.10 -0.86 -10.14
CA PHE A 453 15.99 0.59 -10.00
C PHE A 453 17.29 1.16 -9.42
N LEU A 454 17.58 2.44 -9.74
CA LEU A 454 18.78 3.11 -9.29
C LEU A 454 18.54 3.87 -7.98
N SER A 455 19.61 4.26 -7.29
CA SER A 455 19.53 5.20 -6.16
C SER A 455 18.80 6.49 -6.55
N PRO A 456 17.91 7.08 -5.69
CA PRO A 456 17.72 6.77 -4.26
C PRO A 456 16.57 5.80 -3.97
N PHE A 457 16.03 5.10 -4.99
CA PHE A 457 14.85 4.26 -4.81
C PHE A 457 15.15 3.03 -3.95
N ALA A 458 14.27 2.77 -2.97
CA ALA A 458 14.15 1.48 -2.30
C ALA A 458 13.13 0.61 -3.04
N GLU A 459 13.18 -0.70 -2.85
CA GLU A 459 12.31 -1.65 -3.55
C GLU A 459 11.75 -2.71 -2.60
N TRP A 460 10.48 -3.07 -2.78
CA TRP A 460 9.92 -4.26 -2.15
C TRP A 460 10.72 -5.49 -2.59
N ASN A 461 11.18 -6.30 -1.63
CA ASN A 461 12.04 -7.44 -1.90
C ASN A 461 11.25 -8.75 -1.82
N ASP A 462 10.69 -9.18 -2.95
CA ASP A 462 9.97 -10.45 -3.08
C ASP A 462 10.89 -11.67 -2.83
N ARG A 463 12.20 -11.54 -3.13
CA ARG A 463 13.16 -12.61 -2.85
C ARG A 463 13.35 -12.83 -1.35
N PHE A 464 13.34 -11.75 -0.57
CA PHE A 464 13.38 -11.87 0.88
C PHE A 464 12.14 -12.60 1.40
N ARG A 465 10.95 -12.16 0.96
CA ARG A 465 9.66 -12.76 1.31
C ARG A 465 9.66 -14.26 1.02
N ASP A 466 9.97 -14.62 -0.22
CA ASP A 466 9.88 -15.99 -0.67
C ASP A 466 10.93 -16.89 -0.02
N THR A 467 12.16 -16.38 0.18
CA THR A 467 13.21 -17.12 0.91
C THR A 467 12.80 -17.40 2.34
N ALA A 468 12.33 -16.39 3.09
CA ALA A 468 11.93 -16.55 4.48
C ALA A 468 10.73 -17.51 4.62
N ARG A 469 9.71 -17.39 3.77
CA ARG A 469 8.56 -18.30 3.75
C ARG A 469 9.02 -19.74 3.43
N ARG A 470 9.78 -19.95 2.39
CA ARG A 470 10.32 -21.27 2.00
C ARG A 470 11.21 -21.85 3.09
N PHE A 471 12.04 -21.09 3.74
CA PHE A 471 12.93 -21.59 4.78
C PHE A 471 12.16 -22.07 6.02
N TRP A 472 11.10 -21.40 6.44
CA TRP A 472 10.40 -21.74 7.67
C TRP A 472 9.14 -22.61 7.48
N VAL A 473 8.52 -22.59 6.31
CA VAL A 473 7.24 -23.25 6.05
C VAL A 473 7.37 -24.48 5.13
N THR A 474 8.38 -24.57 4.31
CA THR A 474 8.39 -25.34 3.07
C THR A 474 8.58 -26.81 3.13
N GLU A 475 8.84 -27.42 4.20
CA GLU A 475 9.06 -28.89 4.11
C GLU A 475 7.78 -29.69 3.97
N VAL A 476 6.63 -29.02 3.93
CA VAL A 476 5.40 -29.73 4.19
C VAL A 476 4.66 -30.22 2.95
N ASP A 477 4.66 -29.51 1.81
CA ASP A 477 3.70 -29.91 0.76
C ASP A 477 4.10 -29.74 -0.71
N HIS A 478 5.27 -29.25 -1.07
CA HIS A 478 5.58 -29.05 -2.49
C HIS A 478 6.71 -29.98 -2.93
N GLY A 479 6.34 -30.98 -3.72
CA GLY A 479 7.21 -32.05 -4.22
C GLY A 479 8.36 -31.62 -5.15
N ASP A 480 8.59 -30.33 -5.34
CA ASP A 480 9.63 -29.74 -6.17
C ASP A 480 10.69 -29.03 -5.31
N ASN A 481 11.13 -29.67 -4.27
CA ASN A 481 12.01 -29.12 -3.26
C ASN A 481 13.45 -28.96 -3.73
N GLU A 482 13.75 -27.88 -4.37
CA GLU A 482 15.04 -27.22 -4.17
C GLU A 482 14.96 -26.46 -2.84
N GLY A 483 15.35 -27.10 -1.74
CA GLY A 483 15.31 -26.54 -0.40
C GLY A 483 16.07 -25.22 -0.32
N VAL A 484 15.60 -24.29 0.50
CA VAL A 484 16.34 -23.07 0.88
C VAL A 484 17.30 -23.43 1.99
N GLY A 485 18.60 -23.44 1.70
CA GLY A 485 19.65 -23.71 2.67
C GLY A 485 20.25 -22.45 3.28
N MET A 486 21.36 -22.66 3.99
CA MET A 486 22.13 -21.61 4.68
C MET A 486 22.49 -20.44 3.76
N GLN A 487 22.94 -20.70 2.52
CA GLN A 487 23.43 -19.68 1.59
C GLN A 487 22.38 -18.60 1.29
N GLU A 488 21.19 -19.04 0.91
CA GLU A 488 20.12 -18.11 0.51
C GLU A 488 19.62 -17.31 1.72
N MET A 489 19.41 -17.98 2.86
CA MET A 489 19.02 -17.31 4.10
C MET A 489 20.09 -16.31 4.58
N ALA A 490 21.37 -16.67 4.55
CA ALA A 490 22.46 -15.78 4.90
C ALA A 490 22.52 -14.54 4.00
N THR A 491 22.26 -14.71 2.69
CA THR A 491 22.18 -13.59 1.76
C THR A 491 21.06 -12.62 2.12
N ARG A 492 19.88 -13.16 2.50
CA ARG A 492 18.74 -12.31 2.94
C ARG A 492 19.04 -11.62 4.26
N LEU A 493 19.59 -12.33 5.25
CA LEU A 493 19.98 -11.74 6.54
C LEU A 493 21.00 -10.60 6.38
N CYS A 494 21.87 -10.65 5.36
CA CYS A 494 22.86 -9.61 5.04
C CYS A 494 22.37 -8.49 4.10
N GLY A 495 21.05 -8.30 3.94
CA GLY A 495 20.47 -7.19 3.18
C GLY A 495 20.40 -7.40 1.68
N SER A 496 20.42 -8.66 1.20
CA SER A 496 20.24 -9.00 -0.23
C SER A 496 21.23 -8.28 -1.17
N ALA A 497 22.52 -8.33 -0.82
CA ALA A 497 23.57 -7.67 -1.58
C ALA A 497 23.69 -8.18 -3.03
N ASP A 498 23.23 -9.39 -3.31
CA ASP A 498 23.12 -9.99 -4.66
C ASP A 498 22.20 -9.18 -5.58
N LEU A 499 21.19 -8.50 -5.03
CA LEU A 499 20.23 -7.68 -5.76
C LEU A 499 20.62 -6.19 -5.74
N PHE A 500 21.03 -5.66 -4.60
CA PHE A 500 21.11 -4.22 -4.37
C PHE A 500 22.54 -3.64 -4.38
N ALA A 501 23.59 -4.46 -4.28
CA ALA A 501 24.96 -3.96 -4.29
C ALA A 501 25.51 -3.66 -5.70
N THR A 502 24.72 -3.87 -6.74
CA THR A 502 25.12 -3.64 -8.15
C THR A 502 25.24 -2.17 -8.52
N ASP A 503 24.48 -1.28 -7.83
CA ASP A 503 24.60 0.17 -7.97
C ASP A 503 25.41 0.74 -6.79
N PRO A 504 26.51 1.48 -7.05
CA PRO A 504 27.33 2.07 -5.98
C PRO A 504 26.59 3.03 -5.04
N GLY A 505 25.47 3.60 -5.49
CA GLY A 505 24.64 4.51 -4.70
C GLY A 505 23.63 3.82 -3.80
N ARG A 506 23.52 2.48 -3.83
CA ARG A 506 22.53 1.72 -3.04
C ARG A 506 23.19 1.00 -1.88
N GLY A 507 22.47 0.94 -0.77
CA GLY A 507 22.87 0.22 0.45
C GLY A 507 21.89 -0.89 0.80
N ALA A 508 22.10 -1.53 1.95
CA ALA A 508 21.22 -2.59 2.45
C ALA A 508 19.79 -2.09 2.68
N THR A 509 19.64 -0.83 3.09
CA THR A 509 18.34 -0.20 3.34
C THR A 509 17.51 0.05 2.07
N SER A 510 18.09 -0.11 0.87
CA SER A 510 17.32 -0.12 -0.38
C SER A 510 16.42 -1.35 -0.51
N SER A 511 16.67 -2.40 0.27
CA SER A 511 15.81 -3.57 0.39
C SER A 511 14.71 -3.33 1.42
N ILE A 512 13.46 -3.17 0.96
CA ILE A 512 12.30 -3.25 1.85
C ILE A 512 11.98 -4.73 2.05
N ASN A 513 12.37 -5.24 3.21
CA ASN A 513 12.14 -6.63 3.59
C ASN A 513 10.73 -6.78 4.13
N PHE A 514 9.99 -7.77 3.68
CA PHE A 514 8.66 -8.10 4.19
C PHE A 514 8.39 -9.61 4.14
N ILE A 515 7.49 -10.07 4.98
CA ILE A 515 6.97 -11.46 4.94
C ILE A 515 5.60 -11.46 4.29
N THR A 516 4.79 -10.45 4.59
CA THR A 516 3.40 -10.27 4.22
C THR A 516 3.18 -8.81 3.85
N ALA A 517 2.20 -8.55 3.01
CA ALA A 517 1.71 -7.23 2.64
C ALA A 517 0.17 -7.28 2.56
N HIS A 518 -0.47 -6.19 2.18
CA HIS A 518 -1.93 -6.12 1.98
C HIS A 518 -2.44 -7.17 1.01
N ASP A 519 -1.64 -7.56 0.01
CA ASP A 519 -1.91 -8.63 -0.95
C ASP A 519 -1.25 -9.95 -0.51
N GLY A 520 -1.86 -11.07 -0.87
CA GLY A 520 -1.45 -12.38 -0.41
C GLY A 520 -2.05 -12.76 0.96
N PHE A 521 -1.56 -13.84 1.53
CA PHE A 521 -1.97 -14.28 2.87
C PHE A 521 -1.39 -13.40 3.96
N THR A 522 -2.16 -13.16 5.03
CA THR A 522 -1.64 -12.65 6.30
C THR A 522 -0.68 -13.65 6.92
N LEU A 523 0.11 -13.24 7.90
CA LEU A 523 1.03 -14.12 8.61
C LEU A 523 0.31 -15.30 9.29
N ALA A 524 -0.90 -15.08 9.80
CA ALA A 524 -1.75 -16.12 10.33
C ALA A 524 -2.14 -17.12 9.26
N ASP A 525 -2.63 -16.63 8.12
CA ASP A 525 -3.16 -17.46 7.05
C ASP A 525 -2.06 -18.26 6.34
N LEU A 526 -0.84 -17.74 6.25
CA LEU A 526 0.34 -18.48 5.75
C LEU A 526 0.59 -19.80 6.50
N THR A 527 0.15 -19.89 7.73
CA THR A 527 0.36 -21.07 8.60
C THR A 527 -0.91 -21.83 8.92
N GLN A 528 -2.06 -21.37 8.41
CA GLN A 528 -3.36 -21.99 8.66
C GLN A 528 -3.98 -22.61 7.41
N TYR A 529 -3.62 -22.12 6.23
CA TYR A 529 -4.26 -22.52 4.98
C TYR A 529 -3.23 -23.05 3.99
N ALA A 530 -3.50 -24.21 3.43
CA ALA A 530 -2.72 -24.78 2.32
C ALA A 530 -3.21 -24.23 0.96
N HIS A 531 -4.46 -23.77 0.92
CA HIS A 531 -5.09 -23.25 -0.31
C HIS A 531 -5.78 -21.91 -0.03
N LYS A 532 -5.91 -21.08 -1.06
CA LYS A 532 -6.66 -19.81 -0.96
C LYS A 532 -8.16 -20.07 -0.91
N HIS A 533 -8.88 -19.18 -0.19
CA HIS A 533 -10.32 -19.20 0.01
C HIS A 533 -10.92 -17.83 -0.34
N ASN A 534 -10.89 -17.46 -1.64
CA ASN A 534 -11.35 -16.18 -2.16
C ASN A 534 -12.81 -16.20 -2.64
N GLU A 535 -13.59 -17.23 -2.31
CA GLU A 535 -14.98 -17.39 -2.76
C GLU A 535 -15.84 -16.16 -2.43
N ALA A 536 -15.54 -15.51 -1.29
CA ALA A 536 -16.20 -14.28 -0.85
C ALA A 536 -16.01 -13.12 -1.87
N ASN A 537 -15.01 -13.14 -2.74
CA ASN A 537 -14.76 -12.10 -3.75
C ASN A 537 -15.71 -12.21 -4.96
N GLY A 538 -16.34 -13.37 -5.17
CA GLY A 538 -17.30 -13.61 -6.27
C GLY A 538 -16.65 -13.97 -7.60
N GLU A 539 -15.36 -14.26 -7.61
CA GLU A 539 -14.55 -14.64 -8.78
C GLU A 539 -14.29 -16.15 -8.84
N HIS A 540 -15.09 -16.94 -8.12
CA HIS A 540 -14.99 -18.42 -8.06
C HIS A 540 -13.60 -18.92 -7.62
N ASN A 541 -12.94 -18.18 -6.73
CA ASN A 541 -11.57 -18.46 -6.23
C ASN A 541 -10.50 -18.47 -7.32
N ASN A 542 -10.71 -17.79 -8.45
CA ASN A 542 -9.73 -17.66 -9.53
C ASN A 542 -8.75 -16.50 -9.32
N ASP A 543 -9.14 -15.51 -8.53
CA ASP A 543 -8.37 -14.30 -8.21
C ASP A 543 -7.29 -14.58 -7.15
N GLY A 544 -6.32 -13.68 -7.05
CA GLY A 544 -5.21 -13.79 -6.10
C GLY A 544 -4.12 -14.80 -6.48
N ALA A 545 -3.02 -14.81 -5.73
CA ALA A 545 -1.87 -15.65 -5.99
C ALA A 545 -2.16 -17.14 -5.78
N ASN A 546 -1.69 -18.00 -6.71
CA ASN A 546 -1.80 -19.45 -6.57
C ASN A 546 -0.60 -20.06 -5.83
N ILE A 547 0.55 -19.39 -5.80
CA ILE A 547 1.78 -19.82 -5.11
C ILE A 547 1.99 -18.88 -3.92
N ASN A 548 1.87 -19.41 -2.71
CA ASN A 548 1.93 -18.61 -1.48
C ASN A 548 3.05 -19.04 -0.52
N TYR A 549 3.69 -20.19 -0.76
CA TYR A 549 4.65 -20.79 0.18
C TYR A 549 4.07 -20.89 1.60
N CYS A 550 2.91 -21.49 1.71
CA CYS A 550 2.11 -21.63 2.94
C CYS A 550 1.94 -23.08 3.35
N ALA A 551 1.50 -23.33 4.60
CA ALA A 551 1.17 -24.67 5.07
C ALA A 551 0.09 -24.61 6.15
N ASN A 552 -0.81 -25.62 6.16
CA ASN A 552 -1.82 -25.77 7.21
C ASN A 552 -1.35 -26.63 8.40
N PHE A 553 -0.18 -27.24 8.32
CA PHE A 553 0.38 -28.13 9.34
C PHE A 553 -0.56 -29.27 9.74
N GLY A 554 -1.34 -29.77 8.77
CA GLY A 554 -2.22 -30.93 8.90
C GLY A 554 -3.69 -30.62 9.15
N GLU A 555 -4.06 -29.35 9.42
CA GLU A 555 -5.45 -28.91 9.58
C GLU A 555 -5.71 -27.59 8.87
N GLU A 556 -6.69 -27.56 7.98
CA GLU A 556 -7.07 -26.36 7.23
C GLU A 556 -7.87 -25.40 8.12
N GLY A 557 -7.42 -24.13 8.21
CA GLY A 557 -8.08 -23.12 9.02
C GLY A 557 -7.78 -23.20 10.53
N PRO A 558 -8.60 -22.57 11.37
CA PRO A 558 -8.45 -22.58 12.82
C PRO A 558 -8.56 -24.01 13.39
N THR A 559 -7.82 -24.30 14.46
CA THR A 559 -7.80 -25.63 15.10
C THR A 559 -7.68 -25.51 16.61
N ASP A 560 -8.22 -26.50 17.35
CA ASP A 560 -8.03 -26.68 18.78
C ASP A 560 -6.86 -27.64 19.10
N ASP A 561 -6.22 -28.27 18.10
CA ASP A 561 -5.04 -29.10 18.34
C ASP A 561 -3.87 -28.21 18.80
N ARG A 562 -3.56 -28.33 20.11
CA ARG A 562 -2.48 -27.55 20.75
C ARG A 562 -1.13 -27.71 20.03
N ARG A 563 -0.89 -28.86 19.44
CA ARG A 563 0.37 -29.16 18.78
C ARG A 563 0.46 -28.36 17.45
N VAL A 564 -0.62 -28.39 16.68
CA VAL A 564 -0.70 -27.60 15.43
C VAL A 564 -0.59 -26.12 15.77
N GLN A 565 -1.25 -25.65 16.81
CA GLN A 565 -1.14 -24.25 17.27
C GLN A 565 0.31 -23.88 17.61
N MET A 566 1.04 -24.76 18.33
CA MET A 566 2.42 -24.49 18.74
C MET A 566 3.38 -24.37 17.53
N ILE A 567 3.27 -25.25 16.53
CA ILE A 567 4.14 -25.20 15.36
C ILE A 567 3.82 -23.97 14.50
N ARG A 568 2.54 -23.65 14.31
CA ARG A 568 2.09 -22.43 13.61
C ARG A 568 2.67 -21.19 14.28
N GLU A 569 2.55 -21.09 15.60
CA GLU A 569 3.08 -19.96 16.37
C GLU A 569 4.58 -19.84 16.25
N ARG A 570 5.31 -20.93 16.39
CA ARG A 570 6.77 -20.95 16.25
C ARG A 570 7.20 -20.50 14.86
N THR A 571 6.52 -20.98 13.83
CA THR A 571 6.80 -20.61 12.42
C THR A 571 6.59 -19.11 12.18
N ARG A 572 5.50 -18.53 12.71
CA ARG A 572 5.23 -17.08 12.60
C ARG A 572 6.31 -16.26 13.30
N MET A 573 6.67 -16.64 14.51
CA MET A 573 7.71 -15.95 15.26
C MET A 573 9.09 -16.07 14.60
N ASN A 574 9.38 -17.19 13.93
CA ASN A 574 10.60 -17.34 13.14
C ASN A 574 10.65 -16.39 11.95
N MET A 575 9.54 -16.26 11.24
CA MET A 575 9.44 -15.34 10.09
C MET A 575 9.60 -13.89 10.54
N LEU A 576 8.92 -13.45 11.60
CA LEU A 576 9.07 -12.11 12.17
C LEU A 576 10.47 -11.88 12.75
N GLY A 577 11.04 -12.90 13.39
CA GLY A 577 12.42 -12.87 13.88
C GLY A 577 13.41 -12.66 12.71
N THR A 578 13.25 -13.41 11.62
CA THR A 578 14.07 -13.25 10.41
C THR A 578 13.94 -11.86 9.83
N LEU A 579 12.71 -11.33 9.72
CA LEU A 579 12.44 -9.99 9.21
C LEU A 579 13.18 -8.91 10.03
N LEU A 580 13.00 -8.93 11.35
CA LEU A 580 13.51 -7.88 12.23
C LEU A 580 14.99 -8.02 12.56
N LEU A 581 15.59 -9.19 12.42
CA LEU A 581 17.02 -9.44 12.63
C LEU A 581 17.85 -9.34 11.33
N SER A 582 17.22 -9.15 10.17
CA SER A 582 17.91 -8.96 8.90
C SER A 582 18.37 -7.51 8.72
N LEU A 583 19.48 -7.31 7.99
CA LEU A 583 19.79 -6.00 7.40
C LEU A 583 18.77 -5.65 6.33
N GLY A 584 18.57 -4.36 6.15
CA GLY A 584 17.55 -3.80 5.26
C GLY A 584 16.48 -3.08 6.06
N THR A 585 15.50 -2.54 5.37
CA THR A 585 14.36 -1.83 5.98
C THR A 585 13.21 -2.80 6.17
N PRO A 586 12.85 -3.18 7.40
CA PRO A 586 11.74 -4.10 7.64
C PRO A 586 10.40 -3.41 7.46
N MET A 587 9.44 -4.11 6.83
CA MET A 587 8.04 -3.73 6.70
C MET A 587 7.17 -4.86 7.27
N MET A 588 6.23 -4.51 8.13
CA MET A 588 5.24 -5.41 8.73
C MET A 588 3.83 -5.03 8.27
N LEU A 589 3.00 -6.01 7.97
CA LEU A 589 1.57 -5.81 7.75
C LEU A 589 0.85 -5.64 9.11
N ALA A 590 -0.05 -4.68 9.20
CA ALA A 590 -0.86 -4.46 10.38
C ALA A 590 -1.69 -5.70 10.73
N GLY A 591 -1.57 -6.13 11.98
CA GLY A 591 -2.24 -7.32 12.49
C GLY A 591 -1.37 -8.58 12.55
N ASP A 592 -0.21 -8.60 11.91
CA ASP A 592 0.71 -9.75 11.98
C ASP A 592 1.27 -9.94 13.40
N GLU A 593 1.42 -8.85 14.15
CA GLU A 593 1.90 -8.88 15.53
C GLU A 593 0.91 -9.51 16.53
N PHE A 594 -0.36 -9.65 16.14
CA PHE A 594 -1.37 -10.32 16.97
C PHE A 594 -2.19 -11.38 16.24
N ASN A 595 -1.73 -11.85 15.08
CA ASN A 595 -2.30 -13.01 14.38
C ASN A 595 -3.64 -12.74 13.70
N ASN A 596 -3.80 -11.57 13.09
CA ASN A 596 -4.99 -11.28 12.30
C ASN A 596 -5.09 -12.24 11.10
N SER A 597 -6.29 -12.78 10.86
CA SER A 597 -6.60 -13.69 9.76
C SER A 597 -7.65 -13.09 8.85
N GLN A 598 -7.49 -13.28 7.54
CA GLN A 598 -8.48 -13.00 6.51
C GLN A 598 -9.23 -14.28 6.09
N TYR A 599 -9.19 -15.31 6.95
CA TYR A 599 -9.88 -16.60 6.76
C TYR A 599 -9.48 -17.31 5.48
N GLY A 600 -8.20 -17.18 5.09
CA GLY A 600 -7.67 -17.78 3.88
C GLY A 600 -7.97 -17.01 2.58
N ASN A 601 -8.53 -15.81 2.68
CA ASN A 601 -8.64 -14.92 1.54
C ASN A 601 -7.32 -14.20 1.30
N ASN A 602 -6.65 -14.50 0.19
CA ASN A 602 -5.35 -13.91 -0.15
C ASN A 602 -5.44 -12.76 -1.16
N ASN A 603 -6.66 -12.25 -1.42
CA ASN A 603 -6.90 -11.14 -2.35
C ASN A 603 -8.13 -10.33 -1.93
N ALA A 604 -8.14 -9.83 -0.70
CA ALA A 604 -9.32 -9.26 -0.08
C ALA A 604 -9.65 -7.80 -0.53
N TYR A 605 -9.29 -7.44 -1.78
CA TYR A 605 -9.37 -6.09 -2.34
C TYR A 605 -10.77 -5.47 -2.37
N CYS A 606 -11.81 -6.30 -2.35
CA CYS A 606 -13.22 -5.91 -2.41
C CYS A 606 -14.00 -6.26 -1.13
N GLN A 607 -13.31 -6.58 -0.02
CA GLN A 607 -13.92 -6.98 1.26
C GLN A 607 -13.87 -5.82 2.26
N ASP A 608 -14.96 -5.02 2.33
CA ASP A 608 -15.10 -3.95 3.33
C ASP A 608 -15.93 -4.46 4.52
N ASN A 609 -15.40 -5.43 5.24
CA ASN A 609 -16.06 -6.15 6.33
C ASN A 609 -15.03 -6.83 7.26
N ASP A 610 -15.51 -7.69 8.18
CA ASP A 610 -14.70 -8.40 9.18
C ASP A 610 -13.64 -9.35 8.58
N ILE A 611 -13.63 -9.61 7.27
CA ILE A 611 -12.54 -10.34 6.63
C ILE A 611 -11.24 -9.51 6.66
N THR A 612 -11.36 -8.19 6.47
CA THR A 612 -10.20 -7.29 6.37
C THR A 612 -10.06 -6.35 7.56
N TRP A 613 -11.16 -6.08 8.29
CA TRP A 613 -11.07 -5.22 9.46
C TRP A 613 -10.36 -5.94 10.59
N LEU A 614 -9.38 -5.29 11.22
CA LEU A 614 -8.60 -5.91 12.28
C LEU A 614 -9.47 -6.26 13.49
N ASN A 615 -9.28 -7.47 14.02
CA ASN A 615 -9.96 -7.91 15.23
C ASN A 615 -9.16 -7.52 16.48
N TRP A 616 -9.74 -6.66 17.30
CA TRP A 616 -9.14 -6.14 18.54
C TRP A 616 -9.73 -6.75 19.81
N ASP A 617 -10.54 -7.79 19.73
CA ASP A 617 -11.22 -8.43 20.89
C ASP A 617 -10.22 -8.92 21.96
N TRP A 618 -9.03 -9.32 21.52
CA TRP A 618 -7.96 -9.76 22.42
C TRP A 618 -7.47 -8.66 23.37
N LEU A 619 -7.53 -7.39 22.95
CA LEU A 619 -7.04 -6.25 23.73
C LEU A 619 -7.98 -5.89 24.90
N VAL A 620 -9.29 -6.17 24.77
CA VAL A 620 -10.29 -5.89 25.82
C VAL A 620 -10.48 -7.08 26.78
N SER A 621 -9.77 -8.18 26.56
CA SER A 621 -9.81 -9.34 27.43
C SER A 621 -9.08 -9.06 28.76
N ASP A 622 -9.69 -9.40 29.90
CA ASP A 622 -9.06 -9.32 31.23
C ASP A 622 -7.87 -10.28 31.40
N LYS A 623 -7.63 -11.14 30.44
CA LYS A 623 -6.55 -12.14 30.45
C LYS A 623 -5.50 -11.78 29.42
N LYS A 624 -4.23 -12.01 29.77
CA LYS A 624 -3.15 -12.01 28.78
C LYS A 624 -3.37 -13.15 27.80
N THR A 625 -3.73 -12.81 26.58
CA THR A 625 -3.99 -13.76 25.50
C THR A 625 -2.70 -14.11 24.77
N PRO A 626 -2.67 -15.17 23.94
CA PRO A 626 -1.52 -15.44 23.06
C PRO A 626 -1.17 -14.28 22.15
N GLU A 627 -2.18 -13.54 21.65
CA GLU A 627 -2.02 -12.34 20.82
C GLU A 627 -1.27 -11.24 21.58
N PHE A 628 -1.64 -10.99 22.84
CA PHE A 628 -0.95 -10.01 23.69
C PHE A 628 0.53 -10.36 23.86
N HIS A 629 0.84 -11.62 24.17
CA HIS A 629 2.23 -12.06 24.37
C HIS A 629 3.05 -11.96 23.09
N ARG A 630 2.45 -12.24 21.93
CA ARG A 630 3.11 -12.11 20.66
C ARG A 630 3.44 -10.66 20.36
N MET A 631 2.46 -9.75 20.50
CA MET A 631 2.66 -8.32 20.32
C MET A 631 3.77 -7.80 21.26
N GLU A 632 3.77 -8.22 22.54
CA GLU A 632 4.82 -7.86 23.51
C GLU A 632 6.20 -8.38 23.05
N ALA A 633 6.30 -9.60 22.54
CA ALA A 633 7.54 -10.19 22.05
C ALA A 633 8.07 -9.47 20.80
N ILE A 634 7.19 -9.05 19.89
CA ILE A 634 7.57 -8.29 18.69
C ILE A 634 8.00 -6.88 19.05
N SER A 635 7.28 -6.20 19.93
CA SER A 635 7.70 -4.88 20.45
C SER A 635 9.10 -4.94 21.09
N LYS A 636 9.36 -5.98 21.90
CA LYS A 636 10.69 -6.24 22.47
C LYS A 636 11.74 -6.45 21.37
N LEU A 637 11.45 -7.20 20.33
CA LEU A 637 12.37 -7.45 19.23
C LEU A 637 12.68 -6.18 18.44
N ILE A 638 11.68 -5.33 18.16
CA ILE A 638 11.89 -4.03 17.55
C ILE A 638 12.79 -3.14 18.44
N ALA A 639 12.57 -3.16 19.76
CA ALA A 639 13.41 -2.42 20.70
C ALA A 639 14.86 -2.96 20.70
N VAL A 640 15.07 -4.27 20.66
CA VAL A 640 16.40 -4.90 20.50
C VAL A 640 17.06 -4.41 19.21
N ARG A 641 16.37 -4.49 18.06
CA ARG A 641 16.89 -3.97 16.79
C ARG A 641 17.33 -2.50 16.90
N LYS A 642 16.51 -1.65 17.50
CA LYS A 642 16.78 -0.23 17.68
C LYS A 642 17.96 0.06 18.64
N SER A 643 18.26 -0.83 19.57
CA SER A 643 19.34 -0.65 20.53
C SER A 643 20.71 -1.06 20.00
N LEU A 644 20.76 -1.82 18.91
CA LEU A 644 21.99 -2.38 18.37
C LEU A 644 22.55 -1.51 17.23
N ASP A 645 23.69 -0.87 17.45
CA ASP A 645 24.34 0.02 16.48
C ASP A 645 24.62 -0.65 15.13
N ILE A 646 24.76 -1.98 15.12
CA ILE A 646 24.99 -2.75 13.89
C ILE A 646 23.87 -2.57 12.85
N TYR A 647 22.67 -2.23 13.27
CA TYR A 647 21.54 -1.95 12.38
C TYR A 647 21.42 -0.46 11.99
N HIS A 648 22.24 0.43 12.59
CA HIS A 648 22.18 1.87 12.32
C HIS A 648 23.00 2.31 11.10
N HIS A 649 23.41 1.36 10.26
CA HIS A 649 24.13 1.62 9.03
C HIS A 649 23.24 1.35 7.82
N GLU A 650 23.39 2.19 6.80
CA GLU A 650 22.62 2.05 5.56
C GLU A 650 23.30 1.15 4.53
N ASP A 651 24.64 0.98 4.65
CA ASP A 651 25.43 0.25 3.67
C ASP A 651 25.65 -1.22 4.05
N PHE A 652 26.10 -2.01 3.08
CA PHE A 652 26.45 -3.42 3.30
C PHE A 652 27.72 -3.55 4.15
N PHE A 653 27.80 -4.57 4.97
CA PHE A 653 28.97 -4.81 5.84
C PHE A 653 30.31 -4.81 5.09
N THR A 654 30.34 -5.41 3.90
CA THR A 654 31.58 -5.46 3.08
C THR A 654 32.01 -4.08 2.60
N ARG A 655 31.10 -3.22 2.22
CA ARG A 655 31.39 -1.86 1.74
C ARG A 655 31.87 -0.97 2.90
N LEU A 656 31.23 -1.05 4.04
CA LEU A 656 31.63 -0.32 5.25
C LEU A 656 33.07 -0.68 5.65
N SER A 657 33.45 -1.97 5.57
CA SER A 657 34.80 -2.43 5.82
C SER A 657 35.82 -1.85 4.82
N GLN A 658 35.47 -1.81 3.52
CA GLN A 658 36.33 -1.24 2.47
C GLN A 658 36.55 0.27 2.63
N LEU A 659 35.56 0.99 3.12
CA LEU A 659 35.65 2.43 3.38
C LEU A 659 36.39 2.76 4.68
N GLY A 660 36.82 1.77 5.45
CA GLY A 660 37.50 1.95 6.75
C GLY A 660 36.56 2.49 7.85
N LEU A 661 35.26 2.51 7.62
CA LEU A 661 34.21 2.92 8.58
C LEU A 661 33.95 1.84 9.62
N LEU A 662 34.25 0.59 9.29
CA LEU A 662 34.31 -0.52 10.22
C LEU A 662 35.78 -0.94 10.36
N LYS A 663 36.19 -1.31 11.56
CA LYS A 663 37.56 -1.84 11.77
C LYS A 663 37.74 -3.12 10.94
N PRO A 664 39.01 -3.46 10.55
CA PRO A 664 39.28 -4.70 9.81
C PRO A 664 38.81 -5.98 10.52
N SER A 665 38.57 -5.92 11.83
CA SER A 665 37.94 -6.96 12.64
C SER A 665 36.44 -7.01 12.55
N SER A 666 35.77 -5.98 11.99
CA SER A 666 34.31 -5.92 11.85
C SER A 666 33.90 -6.73 10.64
N ARG A 667 33.69 -8.03 10.83
CA ARG A 667 33.27 -8.98 9.80
C ARG A 667 32.04 -9.76 10.26
N VAL A 668 31.23 -10.15 9.33
CA VAL A 668 30.26 -11.22 9.55
C VAL A 668 31.03 -12.52 9.56
N GLN A 669 30.95 -13.27 10.65
CA GLN A 669 31.50 -14.61 10.76
C GLN A 669 30.35 -15.62 10.76
N TRP A 670 30.48 -16.64 9.92
CA TRP A 670 29.53 -17.72 9.85
C TRP A 670 30.11 -18.98 10.49
N LEU A 671 29.31 -19.66 11.32
CA LEU A 671 29.72 -20.88 12.01
C LEU A 671 28.63 -21.95 11.82
N LEU A 672 29.06 -23.16 11.66
CA LEU A 672 28.22 -24.36 11.77
C LEU A 672 27.92 -24.65 13.26
N PRO A 673 26.93 -25.51 13.60
CA PRO A 673 26.62 -25.84 14.98
C PRO A 673 27.80 -26.35 15.81
N ASP A 674 28.78 -27.02 15.20
CA ASP A 674 29.99 -27.47 15.86
C ASP A 674 31.04 -26.38 16.10
N GLY A 675 30.72 -25.11 15.75
CA GLY A 675 31.61 -23.97 15.90
C GLY A 675 32.65 -23.82 14.78
N THR A 676 32.63 -24.68 13.76
CA THR A 676 33.56 -24.60 12.62
C THR A 676 33.04 -23.61 11.57
N THR A 677 33.98 -22.99 10.83
CA THR A 677 33.64 -22.15 9.67
C THR A 677 33.18 -23.01 8.49
N PRO A 678 32.05 -22.68 7.85
CA PRO A 678 31.57 -23.42 6.67
C PRO A 678 32.61 -23.44 5.56
N MET A 679 32.82 -24.59 4.94
CA MET A 679 33.61 -24.71 3.72
C MET A 679 32.76 -24.32 2.48
N GLU A 680 33.43 -24.12 1.33
CA GLU A 680 32.71 -23.75 0.10
C GLU A 680 31.58 -24.72 -0.26
N ARG A 681 31.76 -26.02 -0.07
CA ARG A 681 30.73 -27.04 -0.35
C ARG A 681 29.51 -26.91 0.57
N ASP A 682 29.73 -26.46 1.81
CA ASP A 682 28.66 -26.35 2.81
C ASP A 682 27.67 -25.23 2.45
N TRP A 683 28.14 -24.19 1.77
CA TRP A 683 27.29 -23.12 1.26
C TRP A 683 26.31 -23.58 0.18
N PHE A 684 26.67 -24.59 -0.60
CA PHE A 684 25.81 -25.14 -1.67
C PHE A 684 24.98 -26.35 -1.22
N ASP A 685 25.13 -26.77 0.04
CA ASP A 685 24.33 -27.86 0.63
C ASP A 685 23.04 -27.28 1.21
N THR A 686 21.93 -27.43 0.46
CA THR A 686 20.62 -26.91 0.88
C THR A 686 20.06 -27.66 2.10
N SER A 687 20.65 -28.78 2.53
CA SER A 687 20.29 -29.49 3.75
C SER A 687 20.83 -28.82 5.02
N ILE A 688 21.78 -27.89 4.89
CA ILE A 688 22.32 -27.14 6.03
C ILE A 688 21.39 -25.97 6.32
N ARG A 689 20.60 -26.12 7.37
CA ARG A 689 19.59 -25.12 7.81
C ARG A 689 19.87 -24.58 9.21
N SER A 690 20.87 -25.10 9.89
CA SER A 690 21.29 -24.67 11.22
C SER A 690 22.68 -24.03 11.17
N PHE A 691 22.78 -22.78 11.62
CA PHE A 691 24.00 -22.00 11.56
C PHE A 691 23.99 -20.82 12.52
N THR A 692 25.13 -20.22 12.68
CA THR A 692 25.34 -19.01 13.50
C THR A 692 25.89 -17.90 12.64
N MET A 693 25.31 -16.71 12.74
CA MET A 693 25.83 -15.46 12.19
C MET A 693 26.35 -14.60 13.33
N ARG A 694 27.68 -14.44 13.44
CA ARG A 694 28.32 -13.53 14.39
C ARG A 694 28.59 -12.20 13.72
N LEU A 695 28.04 -11.15 14.29
CA LEU A 695 28.26 -9.76 13.91
C LEU A 695 29.30 -9.16 14.83
N LEU A 696 30.51 -8.91 14.31
CA LEU A 696 31.61 -8.31 15.06
C LEU A 696 31.40 -6.80 15.05
N ALA A 697 30.80 -6.27 16.09
CA ALA A 697 30.65 -4.82 16.26
C ALA A 697 31.99 -4.19 16.66
N SER A 698 32.21 -2.95 16.28
CA SER A 698 33.43 -2.23 16.63
C SER A 698 33.53 -2.03 18.15
N ASP A 699 34.60 -2.44 18.73
CA ASP A 699 35.11 -2.11 20.09
C ASP A 699 34.28 -2.51 21.31
N GLU A 700 32.98 -2.87 21.23
CA GLU A 700 32.18 -3.00 22.41
C GLU A 700 31.55 -4.36 22.65
N LEU A 701 30.63 -4.82 21.84
CA LEU A 701 29.92 -6.06 22.10
C LEU A 701 29.52 -6.77 20.78
N ASP A 702 29.96 -8.00 20.63
CA ASP A 702 29.55 -8.84 19.52
C ASP A 702 28.08 -9.29 19.70
N VAL A 703 27.41 -9.45 18.59
CA VAL A 703 26.04 -9.98 18.51
C VAL A 703 26.06 -11.28 17.71
N VAL A 704 25.30 -12.26 18.18
CA VAL A 704 25.18 -13.56 17.52
C VAL A 704 23.71 -13.84 17.22
N ILE A 705 23.41 -14.13 15.96
CA ILE A 705 22.13 -14.65 15.54
C ILE A 705 22.28 -16.14 15.30
N VAL A 706 21.53 -16.97 16.03
CA VAL A 706 21.51 -18.42 15.91
C VAL A 706 20.25 -18.83 15.21
N VAL A 707 20.38 -19.56 14.13
CA VAL A 707 19.27 -20.13 13.34
C VAL A 707 19.34 -21.65 13.49
N ASN A 708 18.31 -22.24 14.08
CA ASN A 708 18.07 -23.69 14.06
C ASN A 708 16.86 -23.98 13.18
N GLY A 709 17.10 -24.28 11.91
CA GLY A 709 16.08 -24.66 10.92
C GLY A 709 15.78 -26.15 10.90
N ASP A 710 16.37 -26.93 11.81
CA ASP A 710 16.13 -28.36 11.90
C ASP A 710 14.93 -28.68 12.78
N GLY A 711 14.29 -29.83 12.54
CA GLY A 711 13.15 -30.32 13.30
C GLY A 711 13.49 -30.83 14.70
N GLU A 712 14.77 -30.76 15.14
CA GLU A 712 15.22 -31.23 16.44
C GLU A 712 15.99 -30.15 17.22
N PRO A 713 15.96 -30.14 18.55
CA PRO A 713 16.84 -29.29 19.36
C PRO A 713 18.30 -29.61 19.02
N ARG A 714 19.11 -28.59 18.87
CA ARG A 714 20.50 -28.71 18.44
C ARG A 714 21.46 -27.96 19.38
N GLN A 715 22.61 -28.55 19.65
CA GLN A 715 23.68 -27.91 20.37
C GLN A 715 24.53 -27.08 19.46
N PHE A 716 24.84 -25.85 19.87
CA PHE A 716 25.69 -24.91 19.18
C PHE A 716 26.90 -24.58 20.05
N HIS A 717 28.07 -24.61 19.46
CA HIS A 717 29.31 -24.16 20.07
C HIS A 717 29.43 -22.65 19.85
N MET A 718 29.16 -21.89 20.88
CA MET A 718 29.28 -20.43 20.84
C MET A 718 30.75 -20.00 20.83
N PRO A 719 31.08 -18.82 20.23
CA PRO A 719 32.46 -18.32 20.23
C PRO A 719 33.02 -18.27 21.67
N PRO A 720 34.22 -18.88 21.91
CA PRO A 720 34.74 -19.12 23.26
C PRO A 720 35.36 -17.88 23.91
N ASP A 721 35.50 -16.76 23.16
CA ASP A 721 36.13 -15.54 23.59
C ASP A 721 35.23 -14.60 24.38
N ALA A 722 33.97 -15.00 24.63
CA ALA A 722 32.97 -14.18 25.30
C ALA A 722 31.99 -15.02 26.13
N ARG A 723 31.35 -14.37 27.11
CA ARG A 723 30.08 -14.86 27.69
C ARG A 723 28.92 -14.27 26.90
N TRP A 724 27.83 -15.02 26.80
CA TRP A 724 26.68 -14.68 25.99
C TRP A 724 25.42 -14.65 26.83
N HIS A 725 24.54 -13.67 26.59
CA HIS A 725 23.19 -13.62 27.16
C HIS A 725 22.16 -13.46 26.07
N LEU A 726 21.01 -14.08 26.27
CA LEU A 726 19.91 -14.09 25.33
C LEU A 726 19.17 -12.76 25.39
N LEU A 727 19.04 -12.07 24.26
CA LEU A 727 18.22 -10.88 24.13
C LEU A 727 16.76 -11.23 23.77
N TRP A 728 16.60 -12.15 22.82
CA TRP A 728 15.28 -12.57 22.33
C TRP A 728 15.38 -13.93 21.65
N SER A 729 14.27 -14.68 21.68
CA SER A 729 14.12 -15.94 20.94
C SER A 729 12.68 -16.14 20.50
N SER A 730 12.49 -16.67 19.29
CA SER A 730 11.18 -17.10 18.77
C SER A 730 10.57 -18.25 19.60
N ALA A 731 11.36 -18.92 20.40
CA ALA A 731 10.93 -20.02 21.27
C ALA A 731 10.33 -19.55 22.60
N GLU A 732 10.54 -18.30 23.01
CA GLU A 732 10.05 -17.80 24.30
C GLU A 732 8.54 -17.57 24.35
N THR A 733 7.89 -17.40 23.19
CA THR A 733 6.45 -17.12 23.09
C THR A 733 5.56 -18.35 23.28
N THR A 734 6.11 -19.56 23.27
CA THR A 734 5.35 -20.81 23.27
C THR A 734 5.16 -21.47 24.64
N CYS A 735 5.63 -20.86 25.73
CA CYS A 735 5.58 -21.48 27.05
C CYS A 735 4.97 -20.63 28.15
N GLU A 736 4.20 -21.30 29.03
CA GLU A 736 3.92 -20.86 30.38
C GLU A 736 5.27 -20.70 31.15
N ARG A 737 5.48 -19.55 31.78
CA ARG A 737 6.69 -19.29 32.58
C ARG A 737 7.01 -20.46 33.51
N PRO A 738 8.23 -20.99 33.51
CA PRO A 738 8.68 -21.83 34.60
C PRO A 738 8.70 -20.97 35.87
N GLN A 739 8.10 -21.47 36.94
CA GLN A 739 8.21 -20.87 38.25
C GLN A 739 9.69 -20.83 38.69
N GLN A 740 10.17 -19.62 38.97
CA GLN A 740 11.28 -19.21 39.80
C GLN A 740 12.65 -19.93 39.68
N GLY A 741 13.64 -19.14 39.31
CA GLY A 741 15.03 -19.40 39.64
C GLY A 741 16.06 -19.14 38.56
N ALA A 742 16.05 -17.98 37.91
CA ALA A 742 17.24 -17.50 37.20
C ALA A 742 17.31 -15.97 37.32
N VAL A 743 18.42 -15.51 37.80
CA VAL A 743 18.79 -14.12 37.99
C VAL A 743 18.69 -13.40 36.65
N THR A 744 17.71 -12.51 36.53
CA THR A 744 17.68 -11.47 35.51
C THR A 744 18.07 -10.15 36.19
N GLU A 745 19.33 -9.79 36.13
CA GLU A 745 19.74 -8.42 36.41
C GLU A 745 20.02 -7.69 35.09
N HIS A 746 19.20 -6.65 34.88
CA HIS A 746 19.41 -5.44 34.12
C HIS A 746 19.63 -5.48 32.60
N PHE A 747 18.56 -5.52 31.86
CA PHE A 747 18.25 -4.52 30.82
C PHE A 747 16.74 -4.56 30.57
N THR A 748 15.99 -3.72 31.23
CA THR A 748 14.59 -3.43 30.93
C THR A 748 14.48 -2.00 30.47
N PRO A 749 14.08 -1.75 29.23
CA PRO A 749 13.02 -0.81 29.06
C PRO A 749 11.73 -1.61 29.30
N GLU A 750 11.22 -1.63 30.53
CA GLU A 750 9.83 -1.99 30.75
C GLU A 750 8.98 -0.98 29.97
N PRO A 751 8.24 -1.37 28.93
CA PRO A 751 6.99 -0.69 28.73
C PRO A 751 6.20 -1.07 29.97
N GLU A 752 5.99 -0.14 30.87
CA GLU A 752 5.22 -0.34 32.06
C GLU A 752 3.95 -1.07 31.67
N LEU A 753 3.64 -2.19 32.34
CA LEU A 753 2.36 -2.92 32.20
C LEU A 753 1.15 -1.97 32.37
N SER A 754 1.36 -0.81 33.00
CA SER A 754 0.45 0.33 33.08
C SER A 754 0.14 0.96 31.71
N PHE A 755 1.01 0.88 30.71
CA PHE A 755 0.79 1.48 29.40
C PHE A 755 -0.33 0.77 28.61
N TRP A 756 -0.25 -0.57 28.50
CA TRP A 756 -1.28 -1.33 27.78
C TRP A 756 -2.62 -1.34 28.52
N ALA A 757 -2.59 -1.37 29.87
CA ALA A 757 -3.79 -1.19 30.69
C ALA A 757 -4.39 0.23 30.57
N SER A 758 -3.60 1.23 30.18
CA SER A 758 -4.09 2.61 29.99
C SER A 758 -4.86 2.81 28.68
N LEU A 759 -4.72 1.90 27.71
CA LEU A 759 -5.47 1.90 26.43
C LEU A 759 -6.92 1.40 26.61
N LEU A 760 -7.23 0.71 27.72
CA LEU A 760 -8.59 0.28 28.01
C LEU A 760 -9.45 1.48 28.43
N PRO A 761 -10.71 1.60 27.95
CA PRO A 761 -11.61 2.66 28.38
C PRO A 761 -11.78 2.60 29.91
N LYS A 762 -11.25 3.57 30.60
CA LYS A 762 -11.67 3.83 31.98
C LYS A 762 -13.03 4.49 31.89
N GLU A 763 -14.03 3.91 32.54
CA GLU A 763 -15.31 4.57 32.74
C GLU A 763 -15.08 6.00 33.22
N GLN A 764 -15.57 6.95 32.42
CA GLN A 764 -15.58 8.39 32.67
C GLN A 764 -14.25 9.13 32.59
N ASP A 765 -13.96 9.67 31.41
CA ASP A 765 -13.32 10.98 31.35
C ASP A 765 -13.85 11.80 30.16
N HIS A 766 -14.44 12.94 30.54
CA HIS A 766 -14.94 13.99 29.66
C HIS A 766 -13.78 14.74 28.97
N LEU A 767 -13.09 14.12 28.05
CA LEU A 767 -12.06 14.76 27.21
C LEU A 767 -12.51 14.99 25.76
N HIS A 768 -13.83 14.99 25.54
CA HIS A 768 -14.45 15.16 24.22
C HIS A 768 -14.56 16.61 23.73
N GLY A 769 -13.61 17.47 23.99
CA GLY A 769 -13.79 18.86 23.60
C GLY A 769 -12.59 19.60 23.03
N ASN A 770 -11.38 19.09 23.19
CA ASN A 770 -10.24 20.02 23.16
C ASN A 770 -9.43 20.07 21.85
N ILE A 771 -9.42 19.04 21.01
CA ILE A 771 -8.66 19.12 19.74
C ILE A 771 -9.45 19.92 18.69
N TYR A 772 -10.75 19.69 18.59
CA TYR A 772 -11.62 20.48 17.70
C TYR A 772 -11.90 21.90 18.22
N ALA A 773 -11.78 22.15 19.52
CA ALA A 773 -12.01 23.45 20.11
C ALA A 773 -10.78 24.39 20.04
N GLN A 774 -9.58 23.87 20.07
CA GLN A 774 -8.36 24.68 19.92
C GLN A 774 -8.12 25.18 18.49
N LEU A 775 -8.60 24.45 17.47
CA LEU A 775 -8.52 24.87 16.06
C LEU A 775 -9.65 25.82 15.63
N ARG A 776 -10.71 25.98 16.44
CA ARG A 776 -11.83 26.89 16.17
C ARG A 776 -11.76 28.23 16.87
N ALA A 777 -10.78 28.47 17.72
CA ALA A 777 -10.72 29.68 18.53
C ALA A 777 -10.37 30.97 17.75
N ASP A 778 -9.93 30.85 16.49
CA ASP A 778 -9.46 31.97 15.67
C ASP A 778 -10.30 32.28 14.42
N GLU A 779 -11.52 31.74 14.26
CA GLU A 779 -12.38 32.09 13.11
C GLU A 779 -13.62 32.89 13.52
N PRO A 780 -13.93 33.99 12.80
CA PRO A 780 -15.21 34.70 12.94
C PRO A 780 -16.34 33.93 12.30
N ALA A 781 -17.43 33.81 13.03
CA ALA A 781 -18.65 33.08 12.68
C ALA A 781 -19.21 33.47 11.31
N HIS A 782 -19.17 32.52 10.35
CA HIS A 782 -20.05 32.52 9.18
C HIS A 782 -21.06 31.40 9.29
N ALA A 783 -22.32 31.78 9.15
CA ALA A 783 -23.48 30.91 9.33
C ALA A 783 -23.55 29.72 8.38
N PRO A 784 -24.12 28.58 8.79
CA PRO A 784 -24.19 27.37 7.99
C PRO A 784 -25.26 27.49 6.91
N ARG A 785 -24.88 27.26 5.66
CA ARG A 785 -25.85 27.00 4.57
C ARG A 785 -25.40 25.71 3.88
N HIS A 786 -26.01 24.61 4.28
CA HIS A 786 -26.37 23.50 3.39
C HIS A 786 -26.96 22.38 4.25
N ALA A 787 -28.26 22.40 4.38
CA ALA A 787 -29.02 21.20 4.71
C ALA A 787 -29.89 20.90 3.50
N ALA A 788 -29.82 19.71 3.07
CA ALA A 788 -30.86 18.95 2.34
C ALA A 788 -30.36 18.27 1.04
N LEU A 789 -29.91 17.08 1.22
CA LEU A 789 -30.13 16.00 0.25
C LEU A 789 -29.99 14.67 1.00
N THR A 790 -30.98 14.37 1.84
CA THR A 790 -31.14 13.02 2.39
C THR A 790 -32.45 12.41 1.97
N ALA A 791 -32.38 11.11 1.73
CA ALA A 791 -33.46 10.13 1.78
C ALA A 791 -34.29 9.95 0.52
N ALA A 792 -33.98 8.87 -0.16
CA ALA A 792 -35.00 8.02 -0.74
C ALA A 792 -34.68 6.56 -0.41
N SER A 793 -35.51 6.05 0.44
CA SER A 793 -35.81 4.71 0.93
C SER A 793 -35.41 3.52 0.06
N ALA A 794 -34.90 2.48 0.71
CA ALA A 794 -34.80 1.10 0.26
C ALA A 794 -36.19 0.45 0.12
N PRO A 795 -36.33 -0.52 -0.76
CA PRO A 795 -37.36 -1.57 -0.60
C PRO A 795 -36.70 -2.93 -0.30
N SER A 796 -37.48 -3.62 0.52
CA SER A 796 -37.32 -4.92 1.14
C SER A 796 -37.11 -6.10 0.18
N ALA A 797 -36.51 -7.14 0.75
CA ALA A 797 -36.28 -8.50 0.28
C ALA A 797 -37.49 -9.19 -0.37
N VAL A 798 -37.23 -10.00 -1.39
CA VAL A 798 -37.98 -11.20 -1.72
C VAL A 798 -37.04 -12.33 -2.13
N GLU A 799 -37.32 -13.49 -1.60
CA GLU A 799 -36.61 -14.76 -1.64
C GLU A 799 -36.57 -15.45 -3.02
N SER A 800 -35.45 -16.16 -3.17
CA SER A 800 -35.23 -17.50 -3.78
C SER A 800 -35.99 -17.94 -5.06
N THR A 801 -35.31 -18.49 -6.04
CA THR A 801 -35.11 -19.92 -6.30
C THR A 801 -34.48 -20.21 -7.67
N THR A 802 -33.61 -21.23 -7.64
CA THR A 802 -33.27 -22.21 -8.68
C THR A 802 -32.28 -21.83 -9.81
N ALA A 803 -31.20 -22.59 -9.71
CA ALA A 803 -30.19 -22.85 -10.73
C ALA A 803 -30.77 -23.48 -12.01
N GLN A 804 -30.14 -23.11 -13.14
CA GLN A 804 -29.83 -24.10 -14.19
C GLN A 804 -28.72 -23.58 -15.12
N GLN A 805 -27.77 -24.48 -15.38
CA GLN A 805 -26.63 -24.40 -16.25
C GLN A 805 -26.96 -23.94 -17.67
N ILE A 806 -26.09 -23.11 -18.26
CA ILE A 806 -25.67 -23.21 -19.66
C ILE A 806 -24.24 -22.66 -19.74
N GLY A 807 -23.42 -23.43 -20.47
CA GLY A 807 -21.97 -23.41 -20.45
C GLY A 807 -21.25 -22.44 -21.37
N ALA A 808 -19.99 -22.39 -21.02
CA ALA A 808 -18.75 -22.27 -21.81
C ALA A 808 -18.72 -21.32 -23.01
N ASP A 809 -17.89 -20.31 -22.88
CA ASP A 809 -16.71 -19.99 -23.71
C ASP A 809 -16.40 -18.51 -23.64
N ALA A 810 -15.47 -18.16 -22.80
CA ALA A 810 -14.55 -17.02 -23.02
C ALA A 810 -13.33 -17.27 -22.14
N GLY A 811 -12.24 -17.62 -22.78
CA GLY A 811 -10.97 -17.83 -22.12
C GLY A 811 -10.51 -16.56 -21.43
N PHE A 812 -10.54 -16.57 -20.11
CA PHE A 812 -9.81 -15.64 -19.28
C PHE A 812 -8.43 -16.22 -19.01
N VAL A 813 -7.45 -15.45 -19.38
CA VAL A 813 -6.02 -15.73 -19.29
C VAL A 813 -5.67 -15.95 -17.83
N ASP A 814 -5.03 -17.09 -17.53
CA ASP A 814 -4.28 -17.36 -16.31
C ASP A 814 -3.23 -16.25 -16.08
N SER A 815 -3.60 -15.23 -15.31
CA SER A 815 -2.75 -14.09 -15.05
C SER A 815 -2.24 -14.11 -13.63
N TRP A 816 -1.33 -14.93 -13.32
CA TRP A 816 -0.44 -14.89 -12.13
C TRP A 816 0.51 -16.11 -12.13
N ILE A 817 0.88 -16.58 -13.30
CA ILE A 817 1.99 -17.52 -13.41
C ILE A 817 3.26 -16.68 -13.59
N MET A 818 4.07 -16.58 -12.56
CA MET A 818 5.47 -16.17 -12.72
C MET A 818 6.11 -17.07 -13.77
N PRO A 819 6.72 -16.51 -14.84
CA PRO A 819 7.45 -17.33 -15.80
C PRO A 819 8.61 -18.05 -15.08
N PRO A 820 8.89 -19.30 -15.43
CA PRO A 820 10.05 -20.00 -14.88
C PRO A 820 11.32 -19.22 -15.23
N LEU A 821 12.21 -19.12 -14.25
CA LEU A 821 13.54 -18.51 -14.38
C LEU A 821 14.24 -18.95 -15.68
N PRO A 822 14.96 -18.03 -16.36
CA PRO A 822 15.75 -18.42 -17.52
C PRO A 822 16.79 -19.45 -17.08
N ARG A 823 16.75 -20.63 -17.71
CA ARG A 823 17.73 -21.69 -17.54
C ARG A 823 19.10 -21.14 -17.94
N VAL A 824 19.95 -20.88 -16.98
CA VAL A 824 21.37 -20.72 -17.23
C VAL A 824 21.92 -22.10 -17.54
N HIS A 825 22.50 -22.19 -18.70
CA HIS A 825 23.15 -23.32 -19.38
C HIS A 825 23.50 -24.55 -18.52
N ASN A 826 22.79 -25.64 -18.79
CA ASN A 826 23.17 -27.00 -18.47
C ASN A 826 24.48 -27.38 -19.18
N ALA A 827 25.57 -27.42 -18.46
CA ALA A 827 26.79 -28.09 -18.91
C ALA A 827 27.70 -28.67 -17.81
N ILE A 828 27.26 -28.76 -16.54
CA ILE A 828 28.02 -29.45 -15.48
C ILE A 828 27.08 -30.11 -14.44
N VAL A 829 26.09 -30.86 -14.82
CA VAL A 829 25.30 -31.67 -13.86
C VAL A 829 24.96 -33.03 -14.47
N ALA A 830 25.98 -33.78 -14.78
CA ALA A 830 25.79 -35.20 -15.18
C ALA A 830 26.66 -36.19 -14.37
N HIS A 831 27.18 -35.84 -13.19
CA HIS A 831 28.06 -36.82 -12.51
C HIS A 831 27.91 -36.93 -10.96
N VAL A 832 26.87 -36.42 -10.33
CA VAL A 832 26.69 -36.60 -8.86
C VAL A 832 25.28 -37.13 -8.50
N ALA A 833 24.64 -37.89 -9.33
CA ALA A 833 23.37 -38.55 -9.00
C ALA A 833 23.57 -40.03 -8.61
N LYS A 834 24.36 -40.33 -7.57
CA LYS A 834 24.41 -41.67 -6.99
C LYS A 834 24.89 -41.75 -5.54
N SER A 835 24.39 -40.91 -4.64
CA SER A 835 24.48 -41.16 -3.20
C SER A 835 23.50 -40.34 -2.36
N ALA A 836 22.30 -40.12 -2.84
CA ALA A 836 21.25 -39.58 -1.97
C ALA A 836 20.68 -40.75 -1.13
N ARG A 837 20.93 -40.76 0.17
CA ARG A 837 20.13 -41.56 1.11
C ARG A 837 18.71 -40.99 1.08
N PRO A 838 17.66 -41.82 1.06
CA PRO A 838 16.29 -41.30 1.11
C PRO A 838 16.10 -40.57 2.44
N PHE A 839 15.76 -39.30 2.36
CA PHE A 839 15.26 -38.55 3.51
C PHE A 839 14.02 -39.27 4.05
N THR A 840 14.09 -39.74 5.28
CA THR A 840 12.92 -40.23 5.98
C THR A 840 12.02 -39.04 6.21
N ARG A 841 10.84 -39.06 5.62
CA ARG A 841 9.73 -38.15 5.91
C ARG A 841 9.52 -38.09 7.42
N VAL A 842 10.00 -37.04 8.09
CA VAL A 842 9.62 -36.79 9.47
C VAL A 842 8.18 -36.31 9.40
N ARG A 843 7.25 -37.07 9.89
CA ARG A 843 5.84 -36.66 9.95
C ARG A 843 5.74 -35.51 10.94
N ALA A 844 4.97 -34.48 10.63
CA ALA A 844 4.67 -33.35 11.52
C ALA A 844 4.33 -33.76 12.98
N ARG A 845 3.90 -35.01 13.21
CA ARG A 845 3.66 -35.59 14.52
C ARG A 845 4.91 -35.83 15.34
N ASP A 846 6.04 -36.12 14.71
CA ASP A 846 7.28 -36.49 15.43
C ASP A 846 8.10 -35.25 15.78
N GLU A 847 8.04 -34.20 14.97
CA GLU A 847 8.71 -32.92 15.20
C GLU A 847 8.14 -32.16 16.38
N MET A 848 6.86 -32.36 16.67
CA MET A 848 6.16 -31.63 17.72
C MET A 848 6.46 -32.05 19.16
N LEU A 849 6.91 -33.24 19.38
CA LEU A 849 7.39 -33.68 20.69
C LEU A 849 8.65 -32.92 21.13
N LEU A 850 9.38 -32.34 20.16
CA LEU A 850 10.65 -31.66 20.42
C LEU A 850 10.50 -30.12 20.59
N LEU A 851 9.31 -29.57 20.29
CA LEU A 851 9.00 -28.16 20.55
C LEU A 851 8.68 -27.84 22.03
N GLU A 852 8.63 -28.86 22.88
CA GLU A 852 8.35 -28.69 24.32
C GLU A 852 9.54 -28.12 25.12
N GLU A 853 10.75 -28.00 24.56
CA GLU A 853 11.85 -27.28 25.19
C GLU A 853 11.75 -25.76 24.91
N PRO A 854 11.46 -24.96 25.95
CA PRO A 854 10.89 -23.63 25.73
C PRO A 854 11.90 -22.51 25.48
N VAL A 855 13.16 -22.64 25.87
CA VAL A 855 14.12 -21.52 25.86
C VAL A 855 15.53 -22.02 25.55
N PRO A 856 16.32 -21.29 24.75
CA PRO A 856 17.75 -21.51 24.61
C PRO A 856 18.44 -21.44 25.99
N ARG A 857 19.31 -22.38 26.28
CA ARG A 857 20.04 -22.38 27.53
C ARG A 857 21.43 -23.01 27.40
N ALA A 858 22.35 -22.59 28.27
CA ALA A 858 23.64 -23.26 28.42
C ALA A 858 23.41 -24.74 28.80
N ALA A 859 24.18 -25.64 28.21
CA ALA A 859 24.03 -27.08 28.46
C ALA A 859 24.24 -27.40 29.94
N ALA A 860 23.21 -28.01 30.56
CA ALA A 860 23.29 -28.38 31.97
C ALA A 860 24.33 -29.49 32.20
N GLY A 861 25.32 -29.21 33.05
CA GLY A 861 26.35 -30.20 33.42
C GLY A 861 27.58 -30.23 32.49
N ALA A 862 27.66 -29.35 31.45
CA ALA A 862 28.85 -29.18 30.67
C ALA A 862 29.89 -28.40 31.46
N THR A 863 31.15 -28.87 31.45
CA THR A 863 32.29 -28.10 31.96
C THR A 863 32.65 -26.95 31.03
N ASP A 864 32.01 -26.85 29.92
CA ASP A 864 32.22 -25.84 28.88
C ASP A 864 30.99 -24.90 28.79
N ALA A 865 31.14 -23.69 29.31
CA ALA A 865 30.10 -22.64 29.33
C ALA A 865 29.72 -22.10 27.93
N HIS A 866 30.39 -22.59 26.88
CA HIS A 866 30.20 -22.14 25.50
C HIS A 866 29.27 -23.04 24.69
N ILE A 867 28.71 -24.12 25.28
CA ILE A 867 27.76 -24.99 24.58
C ILE A 867 26.32 -24.60 24.96
N TRP A 868 25.54 -24.26 23.99
CA TRP A 868 24.14 -23.91 24.16
C TRP A 868 23.24 -24.85 23.37
N THR A 869 22.10 -25.22 23.93
CA THR A 869 21.07 -25.97 23.23
C THR A 869 19.96 -25.00 22.76
N PHE A 870 19.70 -25.00 21.48
CA PHE A 870 18.62 -24.20 20.89
C PHE A 870 17.47 -25.11 20.50
N PRO A 871 16.21 -24.70 20.78
CA PRO A 871 15.03 -25.46 20.40
C PRO A 871 14.94 -25.70 18.90
N ALA A 872 14.25 -26.76 18.51
CA ALA A 872 13.92 -27.05 17.12
C ALA A 872 13.22 -25.86 16.45
N LEU A 873 13.47 -25.63 15.17
CA LEU A 873 12.85 -24.57 14.38
C LEU A 873 12.86 -23.22 15.13
N SER A 874 14.03 -22.67 15.45
CA SER A 874 14.13 -21.42 16.21
C SER A 874 15.16 -20.46 15.64
N ILE A 875 14.91 -19.15 15.82
CA ILE A 875 15.88 -18.09 15.62
C ILE A 875 16.04 -17.30 16.92
N SER A 876 17.27 -16.99 17.29
CA SER A 876 17.60 -16.31 18.54
C SER A 876 18.71 -15.31 18.33
N ILE A 877 18.71 -14.22 19.11
CA ILE A 877 19.78 -13.24 19.16
C ILE A 877 20.37 -13.15 20.55
N LEU A 878 21.69 -13.20 20.64
CA LEU A 878 22.47 -13.09 21.86
C LEU A 878 23.48 -11.95 21.71
N MET A 879 23.84 -11.34 22.84
CA MET A 879 24.87 -10.30 22.91
C MET A 879 25.96 -10.75 23.87
N GLN A 880 27.20 -10.33 23.58
CA GLN A 880 28.33 -10.53 24.44
C GLN A 880 28.17 -9.72 25.74
N ASP A 881 28.50 -10.33 26.89
CA ASP A 881 28.59 -9.59 28.14
C ASP A 881 29.71 -8.54 28.08
N ALA A 882 29.50 -7.38 28.69
CA ALA A 882 30.54 -6.35 28.82
C ALA A 882 31.79 -6.98 29.47
N LYS A 883 32.96 -6.74 28.91
CA LYS A 883 34.23 -7.20 29.53
C LYS A 883 34.33 -6.58 30.92
N ASP A 884 34.18 -7.38 31.95
CA ASP A 884 34.57 -6.96 33.28
C ASP A 884 36.01 -6.45 33.19
N GLY A 885 36.23 -5.23 33.70
CA GLY A 885 37.58 -4.65 33.77
C GLY A 885 38.55 -5.66 34.42
N PRO A 886 39.87 -5.53 34.22
CA PRO A 886 40.82 -6.55 34.63
C PRO A 886 40.59 -6.91 36.07
N LEU A 887 40.30 -8.20 36.32
CA LEU A 887 40.32 -8.80 37.65
C LEU A 887 41.64 -8.45 38.29
N GLN A 888 41.65 -7.50 39.27
CA GLN A 888 42.75 -7.22 40.12
C GLN A 888 43.09 -8.42 41.03
#